data_d71b0a159190d11245951a368af9ff53
#
_entry.id   d71b0a159190d11245951a368af9ff53
#
_cell.length_a   1.000
_cell.length_b   1.000
_cell.length_c   1.000
_cell.angle_alpha   90.00
_cell.angle_beta   90.00
_cell.angle_gamma   90.00
#
_symmetry.space_group_name_H-M   'P 1'
#
loop_
_entity.id
_entity.type
_entity.pdbx_description
1 polymer ?
#
loop_
_entity_poly.entity_id
_entity_poly.type
_entity_poly.pdbx_seq_one_letter_code
_entity_poly.pdbx_strand_id
1 'polypeptide(L)'
;MPQRAPAEYEGQYDIYENRLYLNGYDGTRTKLENYAPVKLEGHGQTSTSSLSQLCLMADGSLMSLETLYLSWSDAPEGLDESSDEYWNYYQYEQHSYLRSLDATGAELSCVELSSSSNGDDSFYPYNMVVTDDGKVVVTSDMLIRVFNTDGSVDFDIDLDNYPENLIKLRDGNVGILAYGNDGYGIQLVDIASRSLGKTLKLKGWTQNMITGDGDYDIYYTNGLSFYGYNFDTETETKIFSWLDCDVNTNNLSNQYVLSDGRIVAVTNEWDGKYENCTSELITISKVPSSSLPQKTYITLGTQGLNWDTQELIVKFNRNSDQYRIQVNDYSEYNTDDDYSAGLTKLTTEIMAGNVPDILDLSGFSVSQLAGKGLIADLDSFFDADPDLNKSDFIPNVLAAFEVDGKLYSTVSNFNIQGVAGASSIVGDTPGWTYQQLQDALAQMPEGCDIFSYSTTSTDVLSSCLALDMGTLVDWTTGQCNFESQSFIDMLKFASQFQNDFNWDSYEYSDDDNDYTRIAQGKQMLLNTYISDFNDLPMYDAIFGGNVTYIGYPTASGTGNMLNFNNSGYAISARCENKDAAWQFIRTFFTEDFQKGQYGFPSNINAYNAKLKEAMTPEYQKDGDGNYVLDENGNKIEVSRGGMSWGSGDNYIEIYATTQEQADKLWELITTTTKVADYSSSIYEIVNEQTPAFFSGQKSAEEVARLIQNKANIYVNEQR
;
A
#
# COMPACT_ATOMS: atom_id res chain seq x y z
N MET A 1 -13.86 -20.15 10.19
CA MET A 1 -13.47 -18.94 10.94
C MET A 1 -13.31 -19.30 12.39
N PRO A 2 -12.24 -18.91 13.05
CA PRO A 2 -12.10 -19.05 14.50
C PRO A 2 -13.18 -18.18 15.18
N GLN A 3 -13.77 -18.67 16.24
CA GLN A 3 -14.72 -17.91 17.04
C GLN A 3 -14.06 -17.57 18.37
N ARG A 4 -13.92 -16.27 18.67
CA ARG A 4 -13.33 -15.77 19.90
C ARG A 4 -14.29 -16.00 21.07
N ALA A 5 -13.84 -16.64 22.13
CA ALA A 5 -14.48 -16.59 23.42
C ALA A 5 -13.74 -15.57 24.29
N PRO A 6 -14.41 -14.63 24.97
CA PRO A 6 -13.75 -13.69 25.86
C PRO A 6 -13.03 -14.44 27.00
N ALA A 7 -11.85 -13.95 27.39
CA ALA A 7 -11.13 -14.47 28.53
C ALA A 7 -11.97 -14.33 29.82
N GLU A 8 -12.05 -15.41 30.62
CA GLU A 8 -12.80 -15.42 31.87
C GLU A 8 -11.98 -14.91 33.09
N TYR A 9 -10.63 -14.84 32.96
CA TYR A 9 -9.73 -14.46 34.06
C TYR A 9 -8.52 -13.67 33.54
N GLU A 10 -7.91 -12.89 34.42
CA GLU A 10 -6.63 -12.23 34.20
C GLU A 10 -5.53 -13.25 33.85
N GLY A 11 -4.80 -13.02 32.75
CA GLY A 11 -3.78 -13.95 32.23
C GLY A 11 -4.32 -15.09 31.38
N GLN A 12 -5.63 -15.15 31.12
CA GLN A 12 -6.19 -16.10 30.14
C GLN A 12 -6.13 -15.50 28.74
N TYR A 13 -5.45 -16.18 27.83
CA TYR A 13 -5.49 -15.82 26.41
C TYR A 13 -6.85 -16.17 25.79
N ASP A 14 -7.24 -15.43 24.76
CA ASP A 14 -8.43 -15.73 23.99
C ASP A 14 -8.36 -17.16 23.43
N ILE A 15 -9.42 -17.92 23.64
CA ILE A 15 -9.52 -19.28 23.11
C ILE A 15 -10.19 -19.21 21.73
N TYR A 16 -9.48 -19.63 20.69
CA TYR A 16 -10.01 -19.75 19.36
C TYR A 16 -10.45 -21.19 19.08
N GLU A 17 -11.69 -21.37 18.67
CA GLU A 17 -12.21 -22.67 18.24
C GLU A 17 -12.44 -22.66 16.73
N ASN A 18 -11.76 -23.54 15.99
CA ASN A 18 -11.99 -23.73 14.58
C ASN A 18 -13.28 -24.51 14.32
N ARG A 19 -14.15 -23.95 13.47
CA ARG A 19 -15.42 -24.57 13.07
C ARG A 19 -15.54 -24.57 11.56
N LEU A 20 -15.92 -25.69 10.96
CA LEU A 20 -16.18 -25.81 9.54
C LEU A 20 -17.67 -25.67 9.22
N TYR A 21 -17.97 -24.97 8.14
CA TYR A 21 -19.32 -24.79 7.61
C TYR A 21 -19.35 -25.07 6.11
N LEU A 22 -20.40 -25.70 5.65
CA LEU A 22 -20.79 -25.71 4.25
C LEU A 22 -21.76 -24.56 4.00
N ASN A 23 -21.42 -23.69 3.05
CA ASN A 23 -22.31 -22.62 2.62
C ASN A 23 -22.92 -23.02 1.27
N GLY A 24 -24.24 -23.16 1.23
CA GLY A 24 -24.98 -23.40 0.00
C GLY A 24 -25.16 -22.11 -0.80
N TYR A 25 -25.23 -22.21 -2.11
CA TYR A 25 -25.47 -21.06 -3.00
C TYR A 25 -26.85 -20.43 -2.86
N ASP A 26 -27.73 -21.10 -2.15
CA ASP A 26 -29.06 -20.61 -1.76
C ASP A 26 -29.05 -19.83 -0.42
N GLY A 27 -27.88 -19.60 0.14
CA GLY A 27 -27.70 -18.94 1.42
C GLY A 27 -27.84 -19.86 2.65
N THR A 28 -28.03 -21.16 2.43
CA THR A 28 -28.00 -22.11 3.55
C THR A 28 -26.60 -22.22 4.14
N ARG A 29 -26.50 -22.32 5.47
CA ARG A 29 -25.25 -22.53 6.19
C ARG A 29 -25.39 -23.72 7.13
N THR A 30 -24.61 -24.76 6.87
CA THR A 30 -24.64 -26.00 7.64
C THR A 30 -23.28 -26.18 8.34
N LYS A 31 -23.30 -26.25 9.67
CA LYS A 31 -22.10 -26.57 10.45
C LYS A 31 -21.76 -28.04 10.28
N LEU A 32 -20.48 -28.36 10.09
CA LEU A 32 -19.97 -29.73 10.13
C LEU A 32 -19.80 -30.14 11.61
N GLU A 33 -20.85 -30.70 12.19
CA GLU A 33 -20.95 -30.92 13.63
C GLU A 33 -19.93 -31.92 14.20
N ASN A 34 -19.37 -32.77 13.34
CA ASN A 34 -18.40 -33.81 13.73
C ASN A 34 -16.94 -33.36 13.55
N TYR A 35 -16.70 -32.14 13.03
CA TYR A 35 -15.35 -31.61 12.93
C TYR A 35 -14.83 -31.24 14.32
N ALA A 36 -13.63 -31.74 14.63
CA ALA A 36 -12.84 -31.31 15.77
C ALA A 36 -11.38 -31.11 15.33
N PRO A 37 -10.73 -29.99 15.70
CA PRO A 37 -9.31 -29.79 15.41
C PRO A 37 -8.44 -30.83 16.14
N VAL A 38 -7.25 -31.10 15.64
CA VAL A 38 -6.25 -31.89 16.34
C VAL A 38 -5.88 -31.18 17.65
N LYS A 39 -5.69 -31.93 18.72
CA LYS A 39 -5.29 -31.40 20.04
C LYS A 39 -3.97 -32.01 20.45
N LEU A 40 -3.08 -31.14 20.95
CA LEU A 40 -1.82 -31.57 21.57
C LEU A 40 -1.75 -30.99 22.98
N GLU A 41 -1.46 -31.85 23.94
CA GLU A 41 -1.25 -31.45 25.34
C GLU A 41 0.25 -31.54 25.65
N GLY A 42 0.80 -30.43 26.16
CA GLY A 42 2.22 -30.38 26.55
C GLY A 42 2.50 -29.14 27.40
N HIS A 43 3.53 -29.20 28.23
CA HIS A 43 4.00 -28.06 29.05
C HIS A 43 2.91 -27.36 29.88
N GLY A 44 1.89 -28.11 30.30
CA GLY A 44 0.74 -27.59 31.06
C GLY A 44 -0.30 -26.82 30.23
N GLN A 45 -0.19 -26.88 28.93
CA GLN A 45 -1.08 -26.20 27.95
C GLN A 45 -1.76 -27.22 27.03
N THR A 46 -2.86 -26.80 26.42
CA THR A 46 -3.53 -27.53 25.34
C THR A 46 -3.57 -26.63 24.12
N SER A 47 -2.97 -27.08 23.03
CA SER A 47 -3.02 -26.39 21.74
C SER A 47 -3.93 -27.12 20.76
N THR A 48 -4.51 -26.38 19.82
CA THR A 48 -5.39 -26.94 18.78
C THR A 48 -4.91 -26.54 17.39
N SER A 49 -5.08 -27.44 16.40
CA SER A 49 -4.70 -27.17 15.03
C SER A 49 -5.55 -26.04 14.42
N SER A 50 -4.93 -25.25 13.56
CA SER A 50 -5.58 -24.32 12.64
C SER A 50 -5.58 -24.91 11.23
N LEU A 51 -6.65 -24.62 10.48
CA LEU A 51 -6.81 -25.06 9.09
C LEU A 51 -6.01 -24.14 8.18
N SER A 52 -5.01 -24.68 7.46
CA SER A 52 -4.24 -23.98 6.45
C SER A 52 -4.90 -24.07 5.06
N GLN A 53 -5.30 -25.29 4.66
CA GLN A 53 -5.93 -25.56 3.36
C GLN A 53 -7.03 -26.63 3.49
N LEU A 54 -8.03 -26.54 2.60
CA LEU A 54 -9.13 -27.50 2.52
C LEU A 54 -9.46 -27.79 1.06
N CYS A 55 -9.45 -29.06 0.67
CA CYS A 55 -9.85 -29.53 -0.65
C CYS A 55 -11.10 -30.40 -0.55
N LEU A 56 -12.11 -30.13 -1.41
CA LEU A 56 -13.26 -31.01 -1.60
C LEU A 56 -12.91 -32.10 -2.60
N MET A 57 -13.06 -33.34 -2.20
CA MET A 57 -12.78 -34.51 -3.03
C MET A 57 -14.00 -34.87 -3.90
N ALA A 58 -13.77 -35.59 -5.00
CA ALA A 58 -14.82 -35.98 -5.94
C ALA A 58 -15.91 -36.88 -5.32
N ASP A 59 -15.59 -37.59 -4.25
CA ASP A 59 -16.53 -38.46 -3.52
C ASP A 59 -17.31 -37.71 -2.41
N GLY A 60 -17.06 -36.40 -2.26
CA GLY A 60 -17.69 -35.55 -1.25
C GLY A 60 -16.96 -35.55 0.10
N SER A 61 -15.87 -36.28 0.25
CA SER A 61 -14.99 -36.17 1.40
C SER A 61 -14.14 -34.91 1.34
N LEU A 62 -13.51 -34.53 2.45
CA LEU A 62 -12.63 -33.36 2.54
C LEU A 62 -11.22 -33.80 2.87
N MET A 63 -10.24 -33.15 2.26
CA MET A 63 -8.82 -33.28 2.64
C MET A 63 -8.38 -31.93 3.23
N SER A 64 -7.87 -31.94 4.46
CA SER A 64 -7.37 -30.73 5.14
C SER A 64 -5.85 -30.82 5.39
N LEU A 65 -5.21 -29.67 5.25
CA LEU A 65 -3.87 -29.41 5.78
C LEU A 65 -4.04 -28.52 7.02
N GLU A 66 -3.58 -29.01 8.15
CA GLU A 66 -3.75 -28.32 9.43
C GLU A 66 -2.39 -28.16 10.12
N THR A 67 -2.21 -27.02 10.79
CA THR A 67 -0.99 -26.72 11.53
C THR A 67 -1.32 -26.43 12.99
N LEU A 68 -0.51 -26.97 13.89
CA LEU A 68 -0.62 -26.78 15.34
C LEU A 68 0.68 -26.23 15.88
N TYR A 69 0.60 -25.19 16.70
CA TYR A 69 1.73 -24.64 17.44
C TYR A 69 1.54 -24.86 18.93
N LEU A 70 2.59 -25.33 19.60
CA LEU A 70 2.70 -25.36 21.04
C LEU A 70 3.93 -24.57 21.44
N SER A 71 3.78 -23.53 22.25
CA SER A 71 4.90 -22.69 22.68
C SER A 71 4.92 -22.55 24.20
N TRP A 72 6.10 -22.51 24.78
CA TRP A 72 6.31 -22.31 26.22
C TRP A 72 7.61 -21.56 26.48
N SER A 73 7.81 -21.14 27.71
CA SER A 73 9.08 -20.57 28.14
C SER A 73 9.64 -21.36 29.32
N ASP A 74 10.92 -21.68 29.25
CA ASP A 74 11.69 -22.31 30.34
C ASP A 74 12.43 -21.22 31.17
N ALA A 75 12.02 -19.96 31.09
CA ALA A 75 12.62 -18.84 31.78
C ALA A 75 12.60 -19.03 33.32
N PRO A 76 13.66 -18.60 34.04
CA PRO A 76 13.68 -18.61 35.48
C PRO A 76 12.53 -17.81 36.08
N GLU A 77 11.96 -18.30 37.21
CA GLU A 77 10.89 -17.60 37.92
C GLU A 77 11.31 -16.16 38.29
N GLY A 78 10.54 -15.16 37.85
CA GLY A 78 10.79 -13.74 38.13
C GLY A 78 11.61 -13.01 37.07
N LEU A 79 11.97 -13.68 35.97
CA LEU A 79 12.51 -12.98 34.80
C LEU A 79 11.39 -12.17 34.12
N ASP A 80 11.71 -10.93 33.76
CA ASP A 80 10.76 -10.03 33.09
C ASP A 80 10.41 -10.57 31.68
N GLU A 81 9.13 -10.86 31.48
CA GLU A 81 8.62 -11.40 30.19
C GLU A 81 8.77 -10.41 29.02
N SER A 82 8.98 -9.12 29.30
CA SER A 82 9.24 -8.09 28.30
C SER A 82 10.72 -7.93 27.95
N SER A 83 11.62 -8.63 28.66
CA SER A 83 13.07 -8.51 28.42
C SER A 83 13.55 -9.38 27.27
N ASP A 84 14.58 -8.92 26.54
CA ASP A 84 15.25 -9.71 25.50
C ASP A 84 15.80 -11.04 26.03
N GLU A 85 16.17 -11.05 27.32
CA GLU A 85 16.66 -12.27 27.98
C GLU A 85 15.57 -13.33 28.10
N TYR A 86 14.30 -12.96 28.31
CA TYR A 86 13.17 -13.89 28.37
C TYR A 86 13.00 -14.67 27.07
N TRP A 87 13.15 -14.01 25.92
CA TRP A 87 13.00 -14.63 24.61
C TRP A 87 14.06 -15.68 24.30
N ASN A 88 15.21 -15.67 24.98
CA ASN A 88 16.21 -16.73 24.86
C ASN A 88 15.75 -18.06 25.46
N TYR A 89 14.71 -18.05 26.30
CA TYR A 89 14.10 -19.22 26.92
C TYR A 89 12.80 -19.65 26.26
N TYR A 90 12.36 -18.91 25.22
CA TYR A 90 11.16 -19.23 24.49
C TYR A 90 11.40 -20.46 23.59
N GLN A 91 10.49 -21.42 23.71
CA GLN A 91 10.54 -22.69 23.00
C GLN A 91 9.23 -22.86 22.25
N TYR A 92 9.26 -23.55 21.11
CA TYR A 92 8.05 -23.90 20.39
C TYR A 92 8.20 -25.25 19.66
N GLU A 93 7.06 -25.89 19.47
CA GLU A 93 6.87 -27.03 18.58
C GLU A 93 5.80 -26.69 17.56
N GLN A 94 6.07 -27.06 16.31
CA GLN A 94 5.09 -26.96 15.23
C GLN A 94 4.84 -28.35 14.67
N HIS A 95 3.56 -28.69 14.50
CA HIS A 95 3.12 -29.94 13.93
C HIS A 95 2.21 -29.67 12.74
N SER A 96 2.37 -30.40 11.65
CA SER A 96 1.53 -30.29 10.46
C SER A 96 0.88 -31.62 10.15
N TYR A 97 -0.43 -31.58 9.89
CA TYR A 97 -1.26 -32.77 9.71
C TYR A 97 -1.97 -32.75 8.37
N LEU A 98 -1.97 -33.89 7.68
CA LEU A 98 -2.87 -34.17 6.57
C LEU A 98 -4.04 -35.01 7.10
N ARG A 99 -5.26 -34.50 6.95
CA ARG A 99 -6.45 -35.20 7.46
C ARG A 99 -7.45 -35.43 6.34
N SER A 100 -8.05 -36.61 6.34
CA SER A 100 -9.23 -36.90 5.53
C SER A 100 -10.45 -36.86 6.45
N LEU A 101 -11.49 -36.14 6.03
CA LEU A 101 -12.73 -35.95 6.75
C LEU A 101 -13.90 -36.40 5.86
N ASP A 102 -14.93 -36.97 6.46
CA ASP A 102 -16.17 -37.23 5.72
C ASP A 102 -17.00 -35.95 5.47
N ALA A 103 -18.09 -36.05 4.73
CA ALA A 103 -18.96 -34.94 4.43
C ALA A 103 -19.64 -34.28 5.67
N THR A 104 -19.56 -34.90 6.84
CA THR A 104 -20.06 -34.37 8.11
C THR A 104 -18.96 -33.72 8.96
N GLY A 105 -17.70 -33.83 8.51
CA GLY A 105 -16.52 -33.33 9.20
C GLY A 105 -15.88 -34.36 10.15
N ALA A 106 -16.38 -35.59 10.20
CA ALA A 106 -15.78 -36.64 11.03
C ALA A 106 -14.47 -37.12 10.41
N GLU A 107 -13.47 -37.29 11.25
CA GLU A 107 -12.14 -37.76 10.82
C GLU A 107 -12.20 -39.20 10.31
N LEU A 108 -11.69 -39.39 9.09
CA LEU A 108 -11.45 -40.70 8.48
C LEU A 108 -10.01 -41.15 8.67
N SER A 109 -9.07 -40.22 8.55
CA SER A 109 -7.64 -40.47 8.83
C SER A 109 -6.95 -39.16 9.22
N CYS A 110 -5.87 -39.28 10.01
CA CYS A 110 -4.99 -38.18 10.39
C CYS A 110 -3.55 -38.67 10.31
N VAL A 111 -2.72 -37.96 9.55
CA VAL A 111 -1.30 -38.28 9.38
C VAL A 111 -0.48 -37.05 9.70
N GLU A 112 0.50 -37.18 10.58
CA GLU A 112 1.48 -36.13 10.84
C GLU A 112 2.49 -36.08 9.69
N LEU A 113 2.58 -34.95 9.00
CA LEU A 113 3.50 -34.74 7.88
C LEU A 113 4.87 -34.27 8.35
N SER A 114 4.90 -33.45 9.38
CA SER A 114 6.12 -32.91 9.99
C SER A 114 5.89 -32.51 11.43
N SER A 115 6.98 -32.60 12.20
CA SER A 115 7.10 -31.98 13.52
C SER A 115 8.45 -31.31 13.61
N SER A 116 8.50 -30.10 14.15
CA SER A 116 9.72 -29.33 14.33
C SER A 116 9.75 -28.66 15.68
N SER A 117 10.95 -28.43 16.22
CA SER A 117 11.15 -27.66 17.44
C SER A 117 12.29 -26.68 17.28
N ASN A 118 12.09 -25.44 17.78
CA ASN A 118 13.13 -24.41 17.92
C ASN A 118 13.94 -24.07 16.67
N GLY A 119 13.32 -24.07 15.49
CA GLY A 119 13.96 -23.58 14.25
C GLY A 119 14.88 -24.58 13.56
N ASP A 120 14.80 -25.89 13.90
CA ASP A 120 15.42 -26.94 13.07
C ASP A 120 14.83 -26.86 11.64
N ASP A 121 15.65 -27.21 10.62
CA ASP A 121 15.25 -27.29 9.21
C ASP A 121 14.02 -28.18 9.03
N SER A 122 12.87 -27.58 9.07
CA SER A 122 11.61 -28.27 9.17
C SER A 122 10.74 -27.95 7.95
N PHE A 123 9.98 -28.93 7.57
CA PHE A 123 9.00 -28.80 6.51
C PHE A 123 7.76 -28.06 7.04
N TYR A 124 7.56 -26.82 6.58
CA TYR A 124 6.42 -25.96 6.93
C TYR A 124 5.41 -25.88 5.78
N PRO A 125 4.46 -26.82 5.68
CA PRO A 125 3.52 -26.86 4.58
C PRO A 125 2.49 -25.72 4.69
N TYR A 126 2.27 -24.98 3.58
CA TYR A 126 1.30 -23.87 3.55
C TYR A 126 0.31 -23.92 2.39
N ASN A 127 0.65 -24.54 1.25
CA ASN A 127 -0.30 -24.75 0.14
C ASN A 127 -0.44 -26.23 -0.17
N MET A 128 -1.62 -26.67 -0.60
CA MET A 128 -1.94 -28.05 -0.93
C MET A 128 -2.85 -28.16 -2.14
N VAL A 129 -2.53 -29.09 -3.03
CA VAL A 129 -3.40 -29.54 -4.13
C VAL A 129 -3.47 -31.05 -4.15
N VAL A 130 -4.66 -31.60 -4.38
CA VAL A 130 -4.85 -33.05 -4.56
C VAL A 130 -5.09 -33.36 -6.01
N THR A 131 -4.28 -34.28 -6.57
CA THR A 131 -4.39 -34.72 -7.98
C THR A 131 -5.57 -35.68 -8.17
N ASP A 132 -5.93 -35.96 -9.42
CA ASP A 132 -7.06 -36.87 -9.72
C ASP A 132 -6.77 -38.31 -9.33
N ASP A 133 -5.51 -38.72 -9.29
CA ASP A 133 -5.05 -40.05 -8.84
C ASP A 133 -4.79 -40.12 -7.32
N GLY A 134 -5.07 -39.05 -6.60
CA GLY A 134 -5.02 -38.98 -5.14
C GLY A 134 -3.65 -38.65 -4.55
N LYS A 135 -2.67 -38.21 -5.33
CA LYS A 135 -1.43 -37.65 -4.77
C LYS A 135 -1.69 -36.29 -4.14
N VAL A 136 -1.00 -36.01 -3.06
CA VAL A 136 -1.08 -34.71 -2.37
C VAL A 136 0.22 -33.95 -2.62
N VAL A 137 0.11 -32.83 -3.30
CA VAL A 137 1.24 -31.93 -3.62
C VAL A 137 1.18 -30.76 -2.62
N VAL A 138 2.29 -30.53 -1.93
CA VAL A 138 2.40 -29.53 -0.87
C VAL A 138 3.63 -28.68 -1.09
N THR A 139 3.53 -27.36 -0.87
CA THR A 139 4.69 -26.46 -0.86
C THR A 139 5.12 -26.13 0.56
N SER A 140 6.43 -26.00 0.75
CA SER A 140 7.07 -25.54 1.98
C SER A 140 8.35 -24.79 1.60
N ASP A 141 8.46 -23.52 1.92
CA ASP A 141 9.59 -22.67 1.52
C ASP A 141 9.99 -22.87 0.04
N MET A 142 11.21 -23.22 -0.27
CA MET A 142 11.68 -23.52 -1.62
C MET A 142 11.62 -25.03 -1.93
N LEU A 143 10.56 -25.71 -1.51
CA LEU A 143 10.40 -27.16 -1.66
C LEU A 143 8.97 -27.51 -2.06
N ILE A 144 8.83 -28.41 -3.03
CA ILE A 144 7.60 -29.17 -3.27
C ILE A 144 7.80 -30.58 -2.73
N ARG A 145 6.89 -31.04 -1.89
CA ARG A 145 6.81 -32.43 -1.44
C ARG A 145 5.53 -33.08 -1.92
N VAL A 146 5.67 -34.25 -2.52
CA VAL A 146 4.54 -35.04 -2.99
C VAL A 146 4.32 -36.23 -2.06
N PHE A 147 3.11 -36.35 -1.55
CA PHE A 147 2.70 -37.44 -0.69
C PHE A 147 1.75 -38.40 -1.40
N ASN A 148 1.80 -39.66 -1.00
CA ASN A 148 0.72 -40.61 -1.24
C ASN A 148 -0.48 -40.28 -0.35
N THR A 149 -1.66 -40.82 -0.67
CA THR A 149 -2.89 -40.63 0.14
C THR A 149 -2.79 -41.19 1.57
N ASP A 150 -1.84 -42.06 1.84
CA ASP A 150 -1.55 -42.59 3.18
C ASP A 150 -0.60 -41.68 3.98
N GLY A 151 -0.20 -40.53 3.43
CA GLY A 151 0.72 -39.57 4.04
C GLY A 151 2.19 -39.91 3.91
N SER A 152 2.55 -41.04 3.28
CA SER A 152 3.96 -41.37 3.01
C SER A 152 4.52 -40.47 1.91
N VAL A 153 5.77 -40.00 2.07
CA VAL A 153 6.47 -39.21 1.07
C VAL A 153 6.74 -40.05 -0.18
N ASP A 154 6.37 -39.56 -1.34
CA ASP A 154 6.73 -40.16 -2.63
C ASP A 154 8.04 -39.56 -3.16
N PHE A 155 8.17 -38.23 -3.25
CA PHE A 155 9.38 -37.51 -3.66
C PHE A 155 9.34 -36.03 -3.31
N ASP A 156 10.51 -35.39 -3.39
CA ASP A 156 10.72 -33.96 -3.20
C ASP A 156 11.25 -33.32 -4.50
N ILE A 157 10.96 -32.05 -4.71
CA ILE A 157 11.55 -31.18 -5.73
C ILE A 157 12.00 -29.89 -5.07
N ASP A 158 13.29 -29.57 -5.14
CA ASP A 158 13.84 -28.30 -4.73
C ASP A 158 13.48 -27.20 -5.76
N LEU A 159 13.18 -25.99 -5.27
CA LEU A 159 12.85 -24.83 -6.06
C LEU A 159 13.94 -23.78 -5.96
N ASP A 160 14.15 -23.03 -7.03
CA ASP A 160 15.09 -21.90 -7.06
C ASP A 160 14.49 -20.62 -6.43
N ASN A 161 13.15 -20.55 -6.36
CA ASN A 161 12.41 -19.40 -5.82
C ASN A 161 11.24 -19.88 -4.96
N TYR A 162 10.78 -18.99 -4.05
CA TYR A 162 9.59 -19.22 -3.24
C TYR A 162 8.34 -19.35 -4.11
N PRO A 163 7.55 -20.43 -3.99
CA PRO A 163 6.28 -20.55 -4.70
C PRO A 163 5.21 -19.69 -4.00
N GLU A 164 4.49 -18.88 -4.78
CA GLU A 164 3.41 -18.05 -4.24
C GLU A 164 2.15 -18.88 -3.96
N ASN A 165 1.83 -19.81 -4.85
CA ASN A 165 0.63 -20.64 -4.74
C ASN A 165 0.76 -21.94 -5.55
N LEU A 166 -0.07 -22.93 -5.22
CA LEU A 166 -0.31 -24.14 -6.01
C LEU A 166 -1.64 -24.06 -6.71
N ILE A 167 -1.69 -24.50 -7.97
CA ILE A 167 -2.92 -24.60 -8.74
C ILE A 167 -3.02 -25.99 -9.39
N LYS A 168 -4.23 -26.57 -9.38
CA LYS A 168 -4.59 -27.70 -10.20
C LYS A 168 -5.19 -27.18 -11.51
N LEU A 169 -4.61 -27.53 -12.63
CA LEU A 169 -5.13 -27.16 -13.93
C LEU A 169 -6.26 -28.09 -14.37
N ARG A 170 -7.05 -27.63 -15.34
CA ARG A 170 -8.22 -28.38 -15.88
C ARG A 170 -7.86 -29.77 -16.38
N ASP A 171 -6.68 -29.98 -16.95
CA ASP A 171 -6.18 -31.25 -17.47
C ASP A 171 -5.64 -32.19 -16.35
N GLY A 172 -5.76 -31.79 -15.08
CA GLY A 172 -5.29 -32.52 -13.92
C GLY A 172 -3.82 -32.28 -13.57
N ASN A 173 -3.07 -31.53 -14.39
CA ASN A 173 -1.72 -31.13 -14.06
C ASN A 173 -1.70 -30.19 -12.85
N VAL A 174 -0.61 -30.18 -12.13
CA VAL A 174 -0.34 -29.27 -11.01
C VAL A 174 0.71 -28.26 -11.47
N GLY A 175 0.55 -27.01 -11.06
CA GLY A 175 1.51 -25.94 -11.31
C GLY A 175 1.76 -25.13 -10.05
N ILE A 176 2.92 -24.51 -10.00
CA ILE A 176 3.28 -23.50 -9.02
C ILE A 176 3.29 -22.13 -9.68
N LEU A 177 2.69 -21.16 -8.99
CA LEU A 177 2.76 -19.75 -9.36
C LEU A 177 4.05 -19.18 -8.77
N ALA A 178 4.95 -18.68 -9.60
CA ALA A 178 6.24 -18.16 -9.17
C ALA A 178 6.83 -17.16 -10.16
N TYR A 179 7.75 -16.33 -9.69
CA TYR A 179 8.67 -15.58 -10.53
C TYR A 179 9.83 -16.47 -10.93
N GLY A 180 9.98 -16.73 -12.22
CA GLY A 180 11.11 -17.48 -12.80
C GLY A 180 11.99 -16.59 -13.65
N ASN A 181 13.05 -17.19 -14.23
CA ASN A 181 13.97 -16.50 -15.15
C ASN A 181 13.27 -15.96 -16.43
N ASP A 182 12.10 -16.51 -16.77
CA ASP A 182 11.28 -16.12 -17.92
C ASP A 182 10.14 -15.15 -17.57
N GLY A 183 10.12 -14.62 -16.33
CA GLY A 183 9.08 -13.75 -15.80
C GLY A 183 8.06 -14.49 -14.92
N TYR A 184 6.91 -13.84 -14.69
CA TYR A 184 5.83 -14.37 -13.88
C TYR A 184 5.03 -15.42 -14.63
N GLY A 185 4.72 -16.56 -13.99
CA GLY A 185 3.97 -17.62 -14.65
C GLY A 185 3.68 -18.84 -13.78
N ILE A 186 3.04 -19.84 -14.39
CA ILE A 186 2.76 -21.11 -13.76
C ILE A 186 3.79 -22.14 -14.26
N GLN A 187 4.67 -22.58 -13.39
CA GLN A 187 5.59 -23.67 -13.68
C GLN A 187 4.92 -25.00 -13.36
N LEU A 188 4.81 -25.87 -14.37
CA LEU A 188 4.19 -27.18 -14.21
C LEU A 188 5.05 -28.09 -13.33
N VAL A 189 4.39 -28.90 -12.52
CA VAL A 189 5.00 -29.97 -11.71
C VAL A 189 4.70 -31.30 -12.43
N ASP A 190 5.71 -31.90 -13.05
CA ASP A 190 5.59 -33.23 -13.67
C ASP A 190 5.80 -34.32 -12.61
N ILE A 191 4.69 -34.81 -12.08
CA ILE A 191 4.68 -35.84 -11.03
C ILE A 191 5.26 -37.18 -11.57
N ALA A 192 5.07 -37.48 -12.85
CA ALA A 192 5.54 -38.74 -13.43
C ALA A 192 7.06 -38.77 -13.59
N SER A 193 7.66 -37.67 -14.05
CA SER A 193 9.13 -37.54 -14.16
C SER A 193 9.78 -37.03 -12.86
N ARG A 194 9.00 -36.63 -11.87
CA ARG A 194 9.45 -36.08 -10.57
C ARG A 194 10.34 -34.84 -10.76
N SER A 195 9.91 -33.91 -11.61
CA SER A 195 10.67 -32.73 -11.96
C SER A 195 9.76 -31.56 -12.31
N LEU A 196 10.34 -30.36 -12.36
CA LEU A 196 9.65 -29.21 -12.92
C LEU A 196 9.52 -29.34 -14.44
N GLY A 197 8.34 -28.98 -14.95
CA GLY A 197 8.02 -28.94 -16.37
C GLY A 197 8.23 -27.55 -16.98
N LYS A 198 7.53 -27.30 -18.10
CA LYS A 198 7.54 -25.99 -18.75
C LYS A 198 6.83 -24.92 -17.92
N THR A 199 7.23 -23.67 -18.10
CA THR A 199 6.52 -22.51 -17.56
C THR A 199 5.45 -22.04 -18.53
N LEU A 200 4.23 -21.85 -18.04
CA LEU A 200 3.12 -21.23 -18.74
C LEU A 200 3.13 -19.74 -18.39
N LYS A 201 3.48 -18.87 -19.35
CA LYS A 201 3.61 -17.43 -19.12
C LYS A 201 2.26 -16.79 -18.83
N LEU A 202 2.23 -15.83 -17.89
CA LEU A 202 1.12 -14.95 -17.59
C LEU A 202 1.49 -13.51 -17.97
N LYS A 203 0.48 -12.66 -18.15
CA LYS A 203 0.67 -11.25 -18.55
C LYS A 203 0.80 -10.31 -17.35
N GLY A 204 1.41 -10.73 -16.28
CA GLY A 204 1.59 -9.93 -15.08
C GLY A 204 0.97 -10.60 -13.85
N TRP A 205 1.02 -9.88 -12.75
CA TRP A 205 0.62 -10.39 -11.44
C TRP A 205 -0.89 -10.67 -11.37
N THR A 206 -1.25 -11.81 -10.78
CA THR A 206 -2.63 -12.29 -10.71
C THR A 206 -3.04 -12.57 -9.27
N GLN A 207 -4.30 -12.31 -8.95
CA GLN A 207 -4.88 -12.61 -7.63
C GLN A 207 -5.99 -13.65 -7.75
N ASN A 208 -6.19 -14.41 -6.69
CA ASN A 208 -7.32 -15.35 -6.57
C ASN A 208 -7.47 -16.27 -7.79
N MET A 209 -6.36 -16.85 -8.26
CA MET A 209 -6.34 -17.74 -9.41
C MET A 209 -7.10 -19.04 -9.10
N ILE A 210 -7.91 -19.49 -10.06
CA ILE A 210 -8.67 -20.73 -9.96
C ILE A 210 -8.60 -21.52 -11.26
N THR A 211 -8.85 -22.81 -11.12
CA THR A 211 -8.94 -23.76 -12.26
C THR A 211 -10.04 -23.35 -13.24
N GLY A 212 -9.77 -23.45 -14.53
CA GLY A 212 -10.72 -23.19 -15.60
C GLY A 212 -11.76 -24.29 -15.77
N ASP A 213 -12.78 -24.03 -16.63
CA ASP A 213 -13.96 -24.88 -16.79
C ASP A 213 -14.13 -25.48 -18.19
N GLY A 214 -13.36 -25.06 -19.17
CA GLY A 214 -13.45 -25.54 -20.54
C GLY A 214 -13.42 -24.43 -21.59
N ASP A 215 -13.89 -23.26 -21.26
CA ASP A 215 -13.75 -22.07 -22.10
C ASP A 215 -12.36 -21.46 -21.91
N TYR A 216 -11.82 -21.54 -20.69
CA TYR A 216 -10.48 -21.07 -20.32
C TYR A 216 -9.74 -22.13 -19.51
N ASP A 217 -8.40 -22.05 -19.49
CA ASP A 217 -7.56 -22.97 -18.72
C ASP A 217 -7.48 -22.56 -17.25
N ILE A 218 -7.51 -21.23 -16.99
CA ILE A 218 -7.58 -20.64 -15.65
C ILE A 218 -8.45 -19.38 -15.67
N TYR A 219 -8.94 -19.00 -14.48
CA TYR A 219 -9.54 -17.70 -14.21
C TYR A 219 -8.76 -17.01 -13.10
N TYR A 220 -8.72 -15.68 -13.13
CA TYR A 220 -8.08 -14.88 -12.08
C TYR A 220 -8.61 -13.44 -12.06
N THR A 221 -8.29 -12.74 -10.97
CA THR A 221 -8.48 -11.30 -10.86
C THR A 221 -7.15 -10.60 -11.10
N ASN A 222 -7.16 -9.56 -11.92
CA ASN A 222 -6.06 -8.63 -12.11
C ASN A 222 -6.59 -7.20 -12.04
N GLY A 223 -6.06 -6.38 -11.13
CA GLY A 223 -6.59 -5.06 -10.85
C GLY A 223 -8.09 -5.10 -10.49
N LEU A 224 -8.92 -4.42 -11.27
CA LEU A 224 -10.36 -4.30 -11.05
C LEU A 224 -11.20 -5.36 -11.77
N SER A 225 -10.57 -6.28 -12.52
CA SER A 225 -11.26 -7.10 -13.51
C SER A 225 -11.01 -8.59 -13.33
N PHE A 226 -12.03 -9.37 -13.72
CA PHE A 226 -11.98 -10.83 -13.76
C PHE A 226 -11.71 -11.30 -15.17
N TYR A 227 -10.71 -12.17 -15.31
CA TYR A 227 -10.19 -12.65 -16.59
C TYR A 227 -10.27 -14.16 -16.70
N GLY A 228 -10.43 -14.63 -17.95
CA GLY A 228 -10.13 -15.99 -18.37
C GLY A 228 -8.89 -16.01 -19.24
N TYR A 229 -8.01 -17.01 -19.07
CA TYR A 229 -6.79 -17.16 -19.82
C TYR A 229 -6.72 -18.53 -20.51
N ASN A 230 -6.20 -18.54 -21.73
CA ASN A 230 -6.00 -19.74 -22.51
C ASN A 230 -4.51 -19.89 -22.86
N PHE A 231 -3.89 -20.99 -22.42
CA PHE A 231 -2.46 -21.23 -22.59
C PHE A 231 -2.07 -21.60 -24.03
N ASP A 232 -2.97 -22.24 -24.78
CA ASP A 232 -2.66 -22.66 -26.18
C ASP A 232 -2.54 -21.45 -27.10
N THR A 233 -3.35 -20.43 -26.88
CA THR A 233 -3.38 -19.19 -27.66
C THR A 233 -2.67 -18.03 -27.02
N GLU A 234 -2.24 -18.18 -25.77
CA GLU A 234 -1.65 -17.12 -24.93
C GLU A 234 -2.54 -15.87 -24.89
N THR A 235 -3.87 -16.08 -24.82
CA THR A 235 -4.85 -15.00 -24.85
C THR A 235 -5.54 -14.83 -23.50
N GLU A 236 -5.58 -13.59 -23.05
CA GLU A 236 -6.33 -13.11 -21.92
C GLU A 236 -7.64 -12.50 -22.42
N THR A 237 -8.73 -12.80 -21.75
CA THR A 237 -10.05 -12.25 -22.05
C THR A 237 -10.68 -11.68 -20.79
N LYS A 238 -10.93 -10.38 -20.77
CA LYS A 238 -11.68 -9.71 -19.71
C LYS A 238 -13.14 -10.18 -19.76
N ILE A 239 -13.64 -10.71 -18.66
CA ILE A 239 -15.02 -11.22 -18.55
C ILE A 239 -15.94 -10.13 -18.02
N PHE A 240 -15.53 -9.45 -16.91
CA PHE A 240 -16.25 -8.30 -16.33
C PHE A 240 -15.32 -7.52 -15.39
N SER A 241 -15.76 -6.32 -14.99
CA SER A 241 -15.16 -5.56 -13.88
C SER A 241 -15.93 -5.83 -12.58
N TRP A 242 -15.20 -6.09 -11.50
CA TRP A 242 -15.79 -6.29 -10.17
C TRP A 242 -16.58 -5.05 -9.69
N LEU A 243 -16.07 -3.85 -10.00
CA LEU A 243 -16.77 -2.61 -9.65
C LEU A 243 -18.09 -2.44 -10.41
N ASP A 244 -18.22 -3.01 -11.62
CA ASP A 244 -19.49 -3.03 -12.33
C ASP A 244 -20.53 -3.94 -11.64
N CYS A 245 -20.06 -4.84 -10.78
CA CYS A 245 -20.88 -5.71 -9.93
C CYS A 245 -21.01 -5.19 -8.49
N ASP A 246 -20.60 -3.96 -8.20
CA ASP A 246 -20.57 -3.36 -6.86
C ASP A 246 -19.72 -4.15 -5.85
N VAL A 247 -18.58 -4.69 -6.29
CA VAL A 247 -17.62 -5.44 -5.48
C VAL A 247 -16.29 -4.71 -5.45
N ASN A 248 -15.78 -4.43 -4.25
CA ASN A 248 -14.42 -3.94 -4.02
C ASN A 248 -13.45 -5.12 -4.10
N THR A 249 -12.49 -5.08 -5.03
CA THR A 249 -11.54 -6.18 -5.25
C THR A 249 -10.61 -6.44 -4.07
N ASN A 250 -10.34 -5.41 -3.26
CA ASN A 250 -9.51 -5.56 -2.05
C ASN A 250 -10.19 -6.37 -0.94
N ASN A 251 -11.52 -6.51 -0.99
CA ASN A 251 -12.28 -7.31 -0.05
C ASN A 251 -12.46 -8.76 -0.52
N LEU A 252 -12.05 -9.07 -1.76
CA LEU A 252 -12.14 -10.43 -2.31
C LEU A 252 -11.15 -11.38 -1.63
N SER A 253 -11.65 -12.45 -1.04
CA SER A 253 -10.80 -13.49 -0.46
C SER A 253 -10.76 -14.77 -1.30
N ASN A 254 -11.88 -15.16 -1.92
CA ASN A 254 -11.99 -16.36 -2.75
C ASN A 254 -13.02 -16.16 -3.85
N GLN A 255 -12.84 -16.86 -4.96
CA GLN A 255 -13.77 -16.85 -6.09
C GLN A 255 -13.84 -18.22 -6.75
N TYR A 256 -14.97 -18.55 -7.38
CA TYR A 256 -15.20 -19.80 -8.10
C TYR A 256 -16.16 -19.58 -9.27
N VAL A 257 -15.92 -20.28 -10.39
CA VAL A 257 -16.85 -20.34 -11.51
C VAL A 257 -17.67 -21.62 -11.38
N LEU A 258 -19.00 -21.49 -11.37
CA LEU A 258 -19.93 -22.62 -11.30
C LEU A 258 -20.16 -23.22 -12.68
N SER A 259 -20.57 -24.48 -12.74
CA SER A 259 -20.84 -25.19 -13.98
C SER A 259 -21.96 -24.57 -14.83
N ASP A 260 -22.77 -23.68 -14.27
CA ASP A 260 -23.81 -22.92 -14.99
C ASP A 260 -23.32 -21.53 -15.44
N GLY A 261 -22.04 -21.22 -15.26
CA GLY A 261 -21.38 -19.98 -15.65
C GLY A 261 -21.60 -18.81 -14.67
N ARG A 262 -22.25 -19.02 -13.53
CA ARG A 262 -22.27 -18.03 -12.44
C ARG A 262 -20.93 -18.01 -11.73
N ILE A 263 -20.58 -16.85 -11.18
CA ILE A 263 -19.39 -16.68 -10.36
C ILE A 263 -19.84 -16.49 -8.92
N VAL A 264 -19.23 -17.24 -8.01
CA VAL A 264 -19.42 -17.09 -6.57
C VAL A 264 -18.13 -16.56 -5.98
N ALA A 265 -18.24 -15.56 -5.12
CA ALA A 265 -17.07 -14.99 -4.44
C ALA A 265 -17.36 -14.74 -2.96
N VAL A 266 -16.31 -14.73 -2.17
CA VAL A 266 -16.35 -14.35 -0.75
C VAL A 266 -15.67 -13.01 -0.61
N THR A 267 -16.36 -12.06 0.02
CA THR A 267 -15.78 -10.76 0.39
C THR A 267 -15.68 -10.65 1.90
N ASN A 268 -14.61 -10.04 2.37
CA ASN A 268 -14.35 -9.77 3.78
C ASN A 268 -14.19 -8.26 3.97
N GLU A 269 -15.10 -7.67 4.73
CA GLU A 269 -15.07 -6.25 5.08
C GLU A 269 -14.73 -6.11 6.57
N TRP A 270 -13.61 -5.45 6.86
CA TRP A 270 -13.17 -5.17 8.22
C TRP A 270 -13.70 -3.81 8.68
N ASP A 271 -14.07 -3.69 9.95
CA ASP A 271 -14.36 -2.39 10.53
C ASP A 271 -13.07 -1.54 10.61
N GLY A 272 -13.21 -0.23 10.78
CA GLY A 272 -12.07 0.71 10.79
C GLY A 272 -11.07 0.50 11.94
N LYS A 273 -11.34 -0.44 12.86
CA LYS A 273 -10.45 -0.84 13.95
C LYS A 273 -9.84 -2.23 13.75
N TYR A 274 -10.21 -2.91 12.66
CA TYR A 274 -9.82 -4.31 12.40
C TYR A 274 -10.24 -5.30 13.52
N GLU A 275 -11.26 -4.93 14.30
CA GLU A 275 -11.78 -5.78 15.39
C GLU A 275 -12.85 -6.75 14.90
N ASN A 276 -13.65 -6.33 13.92
CA ASN A 276 -14.76 -7.11 13.40
C ASN A 276 -14.67 -7.25 11.88
N CYS A 277 -14.82 -8.50 11.40
CA CYS A 277 -14.86 -8.82 9.98
C CYS A 277 -16.26 -9.30 9.59
N THR A 278 -16.85 -8.66 8.59
CA THR A 278 -18.09 -9.12 7.97
C THR A 278 -17.75 -9.86 6.68
N SER A 279 -18.10 -11.15 6.61
CA SER A 279 -17.89 -11.95 5.41
C SER A 279 -19.20 -12.16 4.69
N GLU A 280 -19.24 -11.89 3.39
CA GLU A 280 -20.39 -12.11 2.52
C GLU A 280 -20.05 -13.13 1.43
N LEU A 281 -21.01 -14.03 1.16
CA LEU A 281 -21.00 -14.90 -0.01
C LEU A 281 -21.85 -14.25 -1.10
N ILE A 282 -21.22 -13.82 -2.17
CA ILE A 282 -21.87 -13.15 -3.29
C ILE A 282 -21.96 -14.06 -4.51
N THR A 283 -23.02 -13.90 -5.30
CA THR A 283 -23.21 -14.60 -6.57
C THR A 283 -23.40 -13.60 -7.70
N ILE A 284 -22.56 -13.69 -8.74
CA ILE A 284 -22.63 -12.86 -9.93
C ILE A 284 -23.18 -13.69 -11.08
N SER A 285 -24.16 -13.13 -11.77
CA SER A 285 -24.83 -13.76 -12.91
C SER A 285 -24.89 -12.82 -14.09
N LYS A 286 -24.67 -13.34 -15.28
CA LYS A 286 -24.88 -12.59 -16.53
C LYS A 286 -26.38 -12.41 -16.75
N VAL A 287 -26.82 -11.17 -16.87
CA VAL A 287 -28.22 -10.81 -17.12
C VAL A 287 -28.33 -9.95 -18.39
N PRO A 288 -29.48 -9.93 -19.08
CA PRO A 288 -29.70 -9.00 -20.18
C PRO A 288 -29.60 -7.55 -19.73
N SER A 289 -28.95 -6.69 -20.50
CA SER A 289 -28.82 -5.26 -20.18
C SER A 289 -30.16 -4.54 -19.96
N SER A 290 -31.23 -5.03 -20.61
CA SER A 290 -32.59 -4.49 -20.43
C SER A 290 -33.19 -4.77 -19.05
N SER A 291 -32.64 -5.69 -18.28
CA SER A 291 -33.06 -6.00 -16.91
C SER A 291 -32.32 -5.20 -15.84
N LEU A 292 -31.27 -4.47 -16.23
CA LEU A 292 -30.53 -3.61 -15.32
C LEU A 292 -31.29 -2.31 -15.07
N PRO A 293 -31.16 -1.71 -13.87
CA PRO A 293 -31.68 -0.39 -13.57
C PRO A 293 -31.18 0.63 -14.61
N GLN A 294 -32.07 1.49 -15.11
CA GLN A 294 -31.71 2.53 -16.05
C GLN A 294 -31.08 3.70 -15.30
N LYS A 295 -29.77 3.69 -15.13
CA LYS A 295 -28.99 4.76 -14.51
C LYS A 295 -28.19 5.52 -15.56
N THR A 296 -27.92 6.78 -15.29
CA THR A 296 -26.97 7.58 -16.09
C THR A 296 -25.56 7.23 -15.61
N TYR A 297 -24.70 6.81 -16.54
CA TYR A 297 -23.31 6.47 -16.27
C TYR A 297 -22.46 7.73 -16.26
N ILE A 298 -21.60 7.84 -15.26
CA ILE A 298 -20.54 8.84 -15.11
C ILE A 298 -19.23 8.09 -15.22
N THR A 299 -18.46 8.36 -16.24
CA THR A 299 -17.19 7.67 -16.50
C THR A 299 -16.07 8.25 -15.67
N LEU A 300 -15.26 7.38 -15.02
CA LEU A 300 -14.05 7.74 -14.30
C LEU A 300 -12.86 7.10 -14.99
N GLY A 301 -11.91 7.89 -15.50
CA GLY A 301 -10.65 7.41 -16.08
C GLY A 301 -9.54 7.40 -15.03
N THR A 302 -8.85 6.25 -14.88
CA THR A 302 -7.81 6.06 -13.87
C THR A 302 -6.65 5.20 -14.38
N GLN A 303 -5.50 5.26 -13.68
CA GLN A 303 -4.35 4.36 -13.81
C GLN A 303 -4.33 3.25 -12.74
N GLY A 304 -5.42 3.10 -12.02
CA GLY A 304 -5.60 2.21 -10.87
C GLY A 304 -6.28 2.95 -9.73
N LEU A 305 -7.09 2.27 -8.98
CA LEU A 305 -7.83 2.85 -7.85
C LEU A 305 -7.31 2.28 -6.53
N ASN A 306 -7.09 3.17 -5.56
CA ASN A 306 -6.85 2.76 -4.19
C ASN A 306 -8.12 2.17 -3.55
N TRP A 307 -7.93 1.50 -2.41
CA TRP A 307 -8.99 0.81 -1.68
C TRP A 307 -10.16 1.74 -1.33
N ASP A 308 -9.87 2.92 -0.79
CA ASP A 308 -10.89 3.87 -0.34
C ASP A 308 -11.78 4.37 -1.47
N THR A 309 -11.18 4.65 -2.65
CA THR A 309 -11.94 5.09 -3.82
C THR A 309 -12.81 3.99 -4.39
N GLN A 310 -12.33 2.73 -4.40
CA GLN A 310 -13.17 1.60 -4.79
C GLN A 310 -14.38 1.46 -3.86
N GLU A 311 -14.17 1.59 -2.54
CA GLU A 311 -15.23 1.55 -1.56
C GLU A 311 -16.26 2.68 -1.76
N LEU A 312 -15.78 3.91 -2.01
CA LEU A 312 -16.66 5.04 -2.34
C LEU A 312 -17.49 4.79 -3.59
N ILE A 313 -16.90 4.25 -4.65
CA ILE A 313 -17.60 3.91 -5.89
C ILE A 313 -18.70 2.88 -5.61
N VAL A 314 -18.37 1.81 -4.89
CA VAL A 314 -19.35 0.77 -4.52
C VAL A 314 -20.49 1.38 -3.70
N LYS A 315 -20.18 2.17 -2.67
CA LYS A 315 -21.18 2.86 -1.84
C LYS A 315 -22.06 3.82 -2.67
N PHE A 316 -21.45 4.63 -3.53
CA PHE A 316 -22.16 5.55 -4.41
C PHE A 316 -23.11 4.80 -5.37
N ASN A 317 -22.63 3.76 -6.04
CA ASN A 317 -23.38 2.99 -7.01
C ASN A 317 -24.57 2.25 -6.39
N ARG A 318 -24.42 1.75 -5.17
CA ARG A 318 -25.50 1.09 -4.40
C ARG A 318 -26.55 2.09 -3.91
N ASN A 319 -26.14 3.27 -3.48
CA ASN A 319 -27.02 4.26 -2.85
C ASN A 319 -27.70 5.23 -3.85
N SER A 320 -27.17 5.39 -5.05
CA SER A 320 -27.74 6.28 -6.06
C SER A 320 -28.75 5.52 -6.96
N ASP A 321 -29.98 5.98 -7.01
CA ASP A 321 -31.00 5.43 -7.93
C ASP A 321 -30.85 5.96 -9.37
N GLN A 322 -30.17 7.10 -9.56
CA GLN A 322 -30.10 7.84 -10.83
C GLN A 322 -28.77 7.69 -11.55
N TYR A 323 -27.66 7.60 -10.82
CA TYR A 323 -26.32 7.66 -11.35
C TYR A 323 -25.51 6.42 -10.99
N ARG A 324 -24.50 6.14 -11.82
CA ARG A 324 -23.52 5.09 -11.57
C ARG A 324 -22.15 5.51 -12.07
N ILE A 325 -21.13 5.39 -11.23
CA ILE A 325 -19.74 5.55 -11.66
C ILE A 325 -19.33 4.29 -12.40
N GLN A 326 -18.86 4.46 -13.62
CA GLN A 326 -18.24 3.42 -14.44
C GLN A 326 -16.75 3.72 -14.59
N VAL A 327 -15.93 2.77 -14.18
CA VAL A 327 -14.47 2.93 -14.19
C VAL A 327 -13.90 2.46 -15.52
N ASN A 328 -13.10 3.33 -16.13
CA ASN A 328 -12.21 3.01 -17.24
C ASN A 328 -10.79 2.91 -16.68
N ASP A 329 -10.34 1.70 -16.43
CA ASP A 329 -9.00 1.43 -15.90
C ASP A 329 -7.99 1.34 -17.05
N TYR A 330 -7.14 2.35 -17.16
CA TYR A 330 -6.11 2.41 -18.19
C TYR A 330 -4.85 1.64 -17.79
N SER A 331 -4.69 1.22 -16.53
CA SER A 331 -3.59 0.36 -16.11
C SER A 331 -3.60 -0.99 -16.85
N GLU A 332 -4.76 -1.42 -17.35
CA GLU A 332 -4.91 -2.63 -18.20
C GLU A 332 -4.05 -2.60 -19.48
N TYR A 333 -3.58 -1.43 -19.91
CA TYR A 333 -2.70 -1.28 -21.09
C TYR A 333 -1.21 -1.32 -20.74
N ASN A 334 -0.86 -1.28 -19.45
CA ASN A 334 0.53 -1.41 -19.01
C ASN A 334 1.07 -2.81 -19.33
N THR A 335 2.37 -2.89 -19.55
CA THR A 335 3.08 -4.14 -19.77
C THR A 335 4.33 -4.17 -18.91
N ASP A 336 4.94 -5.34 -18.74
CA ASP A 336 6.21 -5.49 -18.00
C ASP A 336 7.34 -4.63 -18.58
N ASP A 337 7.27 -4.32 -19.89
CA ASP A 337 8.25 -3.48 -20.57
C ASP A 337 7.88 -1.98 -20.57
N ASP A 338 6.60 -1.64 -20.33
CA ASP A 338 6.09 -0.24 -20.35
C ASP A 338 4.95 -0.04 -19.36
N TYR A 339 5.31 0.38 -18.16
CA TYR A 339 4.37 0.74 -17.08
C TYR A 339 3.65 2.08 -17.30
N SER A 340 4.02 2.83 -18.36
CA SER A 340 3.41 4.13 -18.71
C SER A 340 2.44 4.05 -19.88
N ALA A 341 2.28 2.88 -20.51
CA ALA A 341 1.44 2.71 -21.69
C ALA A 341 -0.02 3.13 -21.46
N GLY A 342 -0.57 2.84 -20.29
CA GLY A 342 -1.92 3.26 -19.89
C GLY A 342 -2.06 4.77 -19.80
N LEU A 343 -1.10 5.47 -19.15
CA LEU A 343 -1.09 6.93 -19.08
C LEU A 343 -0.98 7.56 -20.46
N THR A 344 -0.12 7.02 -21.31
CA THR A 344 0.06 7.47 -22.69
C THR A 344 -1.25 7.34 -23.48
N LYS A 345 -1.96 6.21 -23.30
CA LYS A 345 -3.26 5.98 -23.94
C LYS A 345 -4.32 6.96 -23.44
N LEU A 346 -4.46 7.11 -22.12
CA LEU A 346 -5.41 8.06 -21.52
C LEU A 346 -5.13 9.48 -22.02
N THR A 347 -3.88 9.93 -22.01
CA THR A 347 -3.45 11.24 -22.52
C THR A 347 -3.84 11.42 -23.98
N THR A 348 -3.60 10.38 -24.83
CA THR A 348 -3.95 10.41 -26.25
C THR A 348 -5.46 10.55 -26.45
N GLU A 349 -6.28 9.84 -25.68
CA GLU A 349 -7.74 9.93 -25.76
C GLU A 349 -8.25 11.29 -25.29
N ILE A 350 -7.69 11.85 -24.22
CA ILE A 350 -8.00 13.21 -23.76
C ILE A 350 -7.69 14.23 -24.87
N MET A 351 -6.53 14.11 -25.51
CA MET A 351 -6.14 15.01 -26.62
C MET A 351 -7.03 14.84 -27.85
N ALA A 352 -7.50 13.63 -28.13
CA ALA A 352 -8.48 13.36 -29.19
C ALA A 352 -9.90 13.87 -28.85
N GLY A 353 -10.14 14.31 -27.62
CA GLY A 353 -11.42 14.81 -27.15
C GLY A 353 -12.34 13.77 -26.51
N ASN A 354 -11.85 12.54 -26.33
CA ASN A 354 -12.53 11.46 -25.61
C ASN A 354 -12.15 11.53 -24.13
N VAL A 355 -12.70 12.52 -23.42
CA VAL A 355 -12.35 12.77 -22.02
C VAL A 355 -13.37 12.07 -21.12
N PRO A 356 -12.98 11.22 -20.16
CA PRO A 356 -13.86 10.72 -19.13
C PRO A 356 -14.53 11.87 -18.35
N ASP A 357 -15.70 11.62 -17.74
CA ASP A 357 -16.43 12.64 -16.97
C ASP A 357 -15.68 13.07 -15.72
N ILE A 358 -14.98 12.12 -15.08
CA ILE A 358 -14.09 12.31 -13.94
C ILE A 358 -12.71 11.78 -14.32
N LEU A 359 -11.69 12.52 -13.98
CA LEU A 359 -10.28 12.14 -14.18
C LEU A 359 -9.60 11.92 -12.84
N ASP A 360 -8.96 10.78 -12.69
CA ASP A 360 -7.89 10.57 -11.73
C ASP A 360 -6.65 11.33 -12.23
N LEU A 361 -6.09 12.17 -11.37
CA LEU A 361 -5.01 13.08 -11.73
C LEU A 361 -3.61 12.48 -11.51
N SER A 362 -3.52 11.20 -11.19
CA SER A 362 -2.24 10.49 -11.08
C SER A 362 -1.45 10.62 -12.39
N GLY A 363 -0.24 11.17 -12.30
CA GLY A 363 0.62 11.40 -13.46
C GLY A 363 0.28 12.62 -14.31
N PHE A 364 -0.74 13.42 -13.95
CA PHE A 364 -1.11 14.65 -14.65
C PHE A 364 -0.75 15.90 -13.85
N SER A 365 -0.36 16.97 -14.55
CA SER A 365 -0.28 18.30 -13.98
C SER A 365 -1.66 18.96 -14.01
N VAL A 366 -2.16 19.32 -12.83
CA VAL A 366 -3.44 20.04 -12.68
C VAL A 366 -3.39 21.38 -13.42
N SER A 367 -2.27 22.09 -13.31
CA SER A 367 -2.06 23.39 -13.98
C SER A 367 -2.12 23.24 -15.50
N GLN A 368 -1.56 22.16 -16.06
CA GLN A 368 -1.63 21.86 -17.50
C GLN A 368 -3.07 21.62 -17.95
N LEU A 369 -3.80 20.75 -17.24
CA LEU A 369 -5.19 20.42 -17.62
C LEU A 369 -6.12 21.63 -17.48
N ALA A 370 -5.94 22.43 -16.42
CA ALA A 370 -6.69 23.67 -16.19
C ALA A 370 -6.38 24.72 -17.26
N GLY A 371 -5.09 24.92 -17.61
CA GLY A 371 -4.66 25.86 -18.67
C GLY A 371 -5.25 25.51 -20.04
N LYS A 372 -5.42 24.22 -20.34
CA LYS A 372 -6.11 23.73 -21.55
C LYS A 372 -7.64 23.80 -21.49
N GLY A 373 -8.22 24.15 -20.33
CA GLY A 373 -9.66 24.10 -20.13
C GLY A 373 -10.27 22.71 -20.22
N LEU A 374 -9.52 21.66 -19.87
CA LEU A 374 -9.96 20.28 -19.92
C LEU A 374 -10.70 19.83 -18.65
N ILE A 375 -10.46 20.50 -17.52
CA ILE A 375 -11.09 20.24 -16.23
C ILE A 375 -11.90 21.45 -15.76
N ALA A 376 -12.95 21.18 -15.01
CA ALA A 376 -13.90 22.19 -14.54
C ALA A 376 -13.40 22.86 -13.26
N ASP A 377 -13.66 24.15 -13.15
CA ASP A 377 -13.55 24.96 -11.94
C ASP A 377 -14.56 24.46 -10.89
N LEU A 378 -14.10 24.03 -9.74
CA LEU A 378 -14.93 23.47 -8.66
C LEU A 378 -15.55 24.54 -7.76
N ASP A 379 -15.14 25.81 -7.84
CA ASP A 379 -15.64 26.89 -6.99
C ASP A 379 -17.14 27.06 -7.13
N SER A 380 -17.66 27.00 -8.36
CA SER A 380 -19.09 27.11 -8.62
C SER A 380 -19.93 26.00 -8.00
N PHE A 381 -19.34 24.80 -7.81
CA PHE A 381 -20.01 23.70 -7.15
C PHE A 381 -20.01 23.86 -5.63
N PHE A 382 -18.91 24.37 -5.04
CA PHE A 382 -18.86 24.75 -3.63
C PHE A 382 -19.90 25.85 -3.31
N ASP A 383 -20.00 26.88 -4.17
CA ASP A 383 -20.95 27.96 -3.98
C ASP A 383 -22.42 27.49 -4.02
N ALA A 384 -22.70 26.42 -4.74
CA ALA A 384 -24.02 25.82 -4.86
C ALA A 384 -24.30 24.68 -3.83
N ASP A 385 -23.29 24.16 -3.18
CA ASP A 385 -23.42 23.04 -2.24
C ASP A 385 -23.98 23.52 -0.89
N PRO A 386 -25.06 22.91 -0.38
CA PRO A 386 -25.69 23.34 0.86
C PRO A 386 -24.89 23.01 2.12
N ASP A 387 -23.97 22.02 2.05
CA ASP A 387 -23.31 21.41 3.21
C ASP A 387 -21.81 21.69 3.25
N LEU A 388 -21.17 22.03 2.11
CA LEU A 388 -19.74 22.26 1.98
C LEU A 388 -19.42 23.72 1.70
N ASN A 389 -18.43 24.25 2.40
CA ASN A 389 -17.96 25.62 2.22
C ASN A 389 -16.42 25.65 2.19
N LYS A 390 -15.81 26.45 1.31
CA LYS A 390 -14.34 26.61 1.27
C LYS A 390 -13.75 27.06 2.61
N SER A 391 -14.50 27.76 3.46
CA SER A 391 -14.09 28.16 4.81
C SER A 391 -13.95 27.00 5.79
N ASP A 392 -14.44 25.80 5.44
CA ASP A 392 -14.33 24.60 6.27
C ASP A 392 -12.95 23.92 6.14
N PHE A 393 -12.10 24.44 5.25
CA PHE A 393 -10.80 23.89 4.93
C PHE A 393 -9.65 24.77 5.40
N ILE A 394 -8.47 24.16 5.61
CA ILE A 394 -7.22 24.87 5.97
C ILE A 394 -6.85 25.80 4.80
N PRO A 395 -6.86 27.13 5.00
CA PRO A 395 -6.86 28.09 3.88
C PRO A 395 -5.62 28.01 2.98
N ASN A 396 -4.42 27.90 3.56
CA ASN A 396 -3.17 27.80 2.80
C ASN A 396 -3.06 26.48 2.06
N VAL A 397 -3.60 25.38 2.62
CA VAL A 397 -3.62 24.06 1.96
C VAL A 397 -4.51 24.12 0.72
N LEU A 398 -5.74 24.64 0.87
CA LEU A 398 -6.65 24.76 -0.27
C LEU A 398 -6.06 25.70 -1.34
N ALA A 399 -5.53 26.86 -0.92
CA ALA A 399 -4.93 27.84 -1.82
C ALA A 399 -3.69 27.31 -2.56
N ALA A 400 -2.93 26.43 -1.95
CA ALA A 400 -1.75 25.82 -2.58
C ALA A 400 -2.11 24.92 -3.78
N PHE A 401 -3.33 24.38 -3.81
CA PHE A 401 -3.85 23.55 -4.91
C PHE A 401 -4.69 24.34 -5.92
N GLU A 402 -4.88 25.64 -5.72
CA GLU A 402 -5.55 26.50 -6.70
C GLU A 402 -4.62 26.86 -7.86
N VAL A 403 -5.16 26.84 -9.07
CA VAL A 403 -4.51 27.37 -10.27
C VAL A 403 -5.20 28.68 -10.64
N ASP A 404 -4.46 29.76 -10.69
CA ASP A 404 -5.00 31.12 -10.94
C ASP A 404 -6.15 31.50 -10.00
N GLY A 405 -6.09 31.08 -8.74
CA GLY A 405 -7.08 31.37 -7.69
C GLY A 405 -8.37 30.54 -7.80
N LYS A 406 -8.34 29.43 -8.51
CA LYS A 406 -9.47 28.52 -8.71
C LYS A 406 -9.09 27.08 -8.39
N LEU A 407 -10.02 26.37 -7.76
CA LEU A 407 -9.83 24.95 -7.43
C LEU A 407 -10.33 24.06 -8.57
N TYR A 408 -9.48 23.12 -9.02
CA TYR A 408 -9.80 22.21 -10.12
C TYR A 408 -9.78 20.73 -9.73
N SER A 409 -9.30 20.42 -8.54
CA SER A 409 -9.14 19.03 -8.07
C SER A 409 -9.66 18.85 -6.65
N THR A 410 -9.93 17.61 -6.28
CA THR A 410 -10.15 17.28 -4.86
C THR A 410 -8.88 17.53 -4.06
N VAL A 411 -9.05 17.98 -2.82
CA VAL A 411 -7.99 18.17 -1.82
C VAL A 411 -8.46 17.48 -0.54
N SER A 412 -8.18 16.18 -0.41
CA SER A 412 -8.67 15.41 0.74
C SER A 412 -7.68 15.45 1.89
N ASN A 413 -6.66 14.57 1.85
CA ASN A 413 -5.65 14.47 2.87
C ASN A 413 -4.28 14.75 2.26
N PHE A 414 -3.40 15.33 3.08
CA PHE A 414 -2.05 15.70 2.67
C PHE A 414 -1.02 15.26 3.70
N ASN A 415 0.22 15.25 3.29
CA ASN A 415 1.39 15.16 4.14
C ASN A 415 2.32 16.35 3.85
N ILE A 416 3.31 16.54 4.71
CA ILE A 416 4.35 17.54 4.50
C ILE A 416 5.67 16.81 4.24
N GLN A 417 6.28 17.11 3.11
CA GLN A 417 7.60 16.67 2.75
C GLN A 417 8.59 17.83 2.89
N GLY A 418 9.77 17.53 3.37
CA GLY A 418 10.78 18.54 3.55
C GLY A 418 12.05 17.94 4.14
N VAL A 419 12.75 18.75 4.89
CA VAL A 419 14.02 18.39 5.51
C VAL A 419 14.08 18.92 6.93
N ALA A 420 14.55 18.11 7.87
CA ALA A 420 14.81 18.49 9.25
C ALA A 420 16.31 18.50 9.56
N GLY A 421 16.69 19.37 10.50
CA GLY A 421 18.03 19.46 11.04
C GLY A 421 18.04 19.97 12.48
N ALA A 422 19.13 19.75 13.21
CA ALA A 422 19.28 20.28 14.56
C ALA A 422 19.20 21.81 14.55
N SER A 423 18.30 22.41 15.36
CA SER A 423 18.11 23.88 15.41
C SER A 423 19.40 24.64 15.70
N SER A 424 20.32 24.06 16.51
CA SER A 424 21.63 24.64 16.78
C SER A 424 22.54 24.80 15.55
N ILE A 425 22.26 24.06 14.48
CA ILE A 425 23.03 24.04 13.23
C ILE A 425 22.29 24.82 12.13
N VAL A 426 21.01 24.50 11.94
CA VAL A 426 20.22 25.07 10.82
C VAL A 426 19.47 26.33 11.17
N GLY A 427 19.42 26.71 12.47
CA GLY A 427 18.62 27.83 12.99
C GLY A 427 17.19 27.41 13.34
N ASP A 428 16.43 28.33 13.96
CA ASP A 428 15.09 28.07 14.50
C ASP A 428 13.96 28.41 13.50
N THR A 429 14.28 29.02 12.35
CA THR A 429 13.28 29.50 11.40
C THR A 429 13.29 28.62 10.13
N PRO A 430 12.14 28.03 9.74
CA PRO A 430 12.05 27.28 8.50
C PRO A 430 12.43 28.11 7.25
N GLY A 431 13.07 27.45 6.29
CA GLY A 431 13.45 28.04 5.02
C GLY A 431 14.85 28.63 5.00
N TRP A 432 15.61 28.26 3.99
CA TRP A 432 16.99 28.72 3.77
C TRP A 432 17.41 28.67 2.30
N THR A 433 18.50 29.36 2.02
CA THR A 433 19.14 29.38 0.70
C THR A 433 20.27 28.36 0.64
N TYR A 434 20.74 28.06 -0.58
CA TYR A 434 21.92 27.21 -0.80
C TYR A 434 23.17 27.73 -0.05
N GLN A 435 23.36 29.06 0.06
CA GLN A 435 24.47 29.62 0.80
C GLN A 435 24.35 29.37 2.30
N GLN A 436 23.18 29.54 2.87
CA GLN A 436 22.95 29.27 4.31
C GLN A 436 23.17 27.79 4.65
N LEU A 437 22.79 26.87 3.75
CA LEU A 437 23.10 25.45 3.93
C LEU A 437 24.65 25.23 3.94
N GLN A 438 25.40 25.84 3.03
CA GLN A 438 26.86 25.72 3.02
C GLN A 438 27.51 26.30 4.29
N ASP A 439 26.97 27.42 4.79
CA ASP A 439 27.42 28.04 6.03
C ASP A 439 27.11 27.15 7.26
N ALA A 440 26.00 26.41 7.23
CA ALA A 440 25.63 25.42 8.25
C ALA A 440 26.57 24.19 8.17
N LEU A 441 26.80 23.66 6.96
CA LEU A 441 27.68 22.51 6.75
C LEU A 441 29.14 22.80 7.22
N ALA A 442 29.61 24.03 7.05
CA ALA A 442 30.91 24.44 7.53
C ALA A 442 31.10 24.39 9.07
N GLN A 443 29.99 24.27 9.83
CA GLN A 443 30.02 24.10 11.29
C GLN A 443 30.03 22.62 11.71
N MET A 444 29.78 21.71 10.77
CA MET A 444 29.78 20.26 11.02
C MET A 444 31.23 19.71 11.01
N PRO A 445 31.47 18.54 11.61
CA PRO A 445 32.74 17.83 11.50
C PRO A 445 33.16 17.61 10.03
N GLU A 446 34.47 17.58 9.77
CA GLU A 446 34.99 17.24 8.45
C GLU A 446 34.52 15.85 8.02
N GLY A 447 33.97 15.74 6.81
CA GLY A 447 33.42 14.50 6.27
C GLY A 447 31.97 14.21 6.66
N CYS A 448 31.27 15.18 7.27
CA CYS A 448 29.83 15.07 7.52
C CYS A 448 29.04 15.17 6.20
N ASP A 449 28.15 14.22 5.96
CA ASP A 449 27.25 14.23 4.81
C ASP A 449 26.10 15.22 5.04
N ILE A 450 25.62 15.83 3.95
CA ILE A 450 24.44 16.72 4.02
C ILE A 450 23.19 15.89 4.27
N PHE A 451 22.96 14.86 3.47
CA PHE A 451 21.85 13.90 3.56
C PHE A 451 22.39 12.49 3.78
N SER A 452 21.58 11.46 3.58
CA SER A 452 22.01 10.07 3.60
C SER A 452 23.21 9.85 2.69
N TYR A 453 24.16 9.01 3.12
CA TYR A 453 25.35 8.65 2.34
C TYR A 453 25.01 8.03 0.96
N SER A 454 23.83 7.46 0.79
CA SER A 454 23.34 6.91 -0.49
C SER A 454 22.71 7.95 -1.42
N THR A 455 22.51 9.19 -0.94
CA THR A 455 21.84 10.25 -1.72
C THR A 455 22.65 10.61 -2.97
N THR A 456 21.95 10.62 -4.12
CA THR A 456 22.55 10.95 -5.42
C THR A 456 22.20 12.37 -5.88
N SER A 457 22.94 12.84 -6.88
CA SER A 457 22.67 14.11 -7.56
C SER A 457 21.24 14.17 -8.13
N THR A 458 20.73 13.04 -8.62
CA THR A 458 19.38 12.95 -9.18
C THR A 458 18.31 13.03 -8.10
N ASP A 459 18.53 12.43 -6.92
CA ASP A 459 17.59 12.48 -5.80
C ASP A 459 17.39 13.91 -5.29
N VAL A 460 18.50 14.61 -5.09
CA VAL A 460 18.49 16.01 -4.64
C VAL A 460 17.86 16.93 -5.69
N LEU A 461 18.24 16.76 -6.95
CA LEU A 461 17.66 17.55 -8.04
C LEU A 461 16.16 17.32 -8.15
N SER A 462 15.72 16.08 -8.06
CA SER A 462 14.29 15.73 -8.13
C SER A 462 13.49 16.37 -7.01
N SER A 463 13.97 16.34 -5.78
CA SER A 463 13.31 16.96 -4.63
C SER A 463 13.22 18.49 -4.74
N CYS A 464 14.32 19.14 -5.14
CA CYS A 464 14.34 20.59 -5.36
C CYS A 464 13.44 20.99 -6.55
N LEU A 465 13.41 20.18 -7.60
CA LEU A 465 12.61 20.42 -8.80
C LEU A 465 11.12 20.30 -8.48
N ALA A 466 10.71 19.29 -7.71
CA ALA A 466 9.30 19.12 -7.27
C ALA A 466 8.79 20.37 -6.54
N LEU A 467 9.63 20.98 -5.72
CA LEU A 467 9.31 22.18 -4.93
C LEU A 467 9.18 23.44 -5.81
N ASP A 468 10.01 23.58 -6.82
CA ASP A 468 10.12 24.80 -7.61
C ASP A 468 9.55 24.68 -9.05
N MET A 469 8.92 23.56 -9.42
CA MET A 469 8.40 23.31 -10.76
C MET A 469 7.48 24.43 -11.26
N GLY A 470 6.58 24.91 -10.43
CA GLY A 470 5.67 26.02 -10.78
C GLY A 470 6.36 27.36 -11.06
N THR A 471 7.62 27.54 -10.67
CA THR A 471 8.43 28.72 -11.03
C THR A 471 9.21 28.52 -12.33
N LEU A 472 9.41 27.25 -12.74
CA LEU A 472 10.17 26.87 -13.92
C LEU A 472 9.28 26.67 -15.15
N VAL A 473 8.02 26.31 -14.96
CA VAL A 473 7.05 26.07 -16.05
C VAL A 473 5.74 26.77 -15.77
N ASP A 474 5.37 27.70 -16.64
CA ASP A 474 4.04 28.33 -16.67
C ASP A 474 3.22 27.74 -17.82
N TRP A 475 2.36 26.80 -17.47
CA TRP A 475 1.48 26.13 -18.44
C TRP A 475 0.45 27.09 -19.07
N THR A 476 0.05 28.16 -18.39
CA THR A 476 -0.91 29.17 -18.90
C THR A 476 -0.30 29.99 -20.00
N THR A 477 0.91 30.48 -19.83
CA THR A 477 1.61 31.31 -20.82
C THR A 477 2.47 30.50 -21.80
N GLY A 478 2.83 29.26 -21.46
CA GLY A 478 3.75 28.41 -22.20
C GLY A 478 5.21 28.80 -22.04
N GLN A 479 5.54 29.57 -21.02
CA GLN A 479 6.90 29.99 -20.75
C GLN A 479 7.61 29.04 -19.81
N CYS A 480 8.85 28.71 -20.13
CA CYS A 480 9.75 28.00 -19.25
C CYS A 480 10.91 28.91 -18.81
N ASN A 481 11.48 28.63 -17.64
CA ASN A 481 12.50 29.46 -17.01
C ASN A 481 13.71 28.64 -16.52
N PHE A 482 14.13 27.63 -17.28
CA PHE A 482 15.27 26.77 -16.93
C PHE A 482 16.65 27.44 -17.12
N GLU A 483 16.75 28.56 -17.85
CA GLU A 483 17.98 29.34 -17.92
C GLU A 483 18.15 30.33 -16.75
N SER A 484 17.22 30.32 -15.77
CA SER A 484 17.29 31.18 -14.59
C SER A 484 18.50 30.84 -13.71
N GLN A 485 19.01 31.86 -12.99
CA GLN A 485 20.09 31.62 -12.04
C GLN A 485 19.68 30.62 -10.93
N SER A 486 18.41 30.64 -10.51
CA SER A 486 17.89 29.71 -9.51
C SER A 486 17.99 28.23 -9.94
N PHE A 487 17.68 27.93 -11.20
CA PHE A 487 17.83 26.56 -11.72
C PHE A 487 19.31 26.17 -11.91
N ILE A 488 20.13 27.10 -12.37
CA ILE A 488 21.59 26.89 -12.47
C ILE A 488 22.21 26.61 -11.09
N ASP A 489 21.80 27.32 -10.05
CA ASP A 489 22.27 27.10 -8.68
C ASP A 489 21.75 25.77 -8.11
N MET A 490 20.50 25.38 -8.46
CA MET A 490 19.95 24.06 -8.13
C MET A 490 20.79 22.93 -8.75
N LEU A 491 21.13 23.01 -10.03
CA LEU A 491 22.03 22.05 -10.70
C LEU A 491 23.38 21.96 -10.01
N LYS A 492 23.99 23.11 -9.68
CA LYS A 492 25.30 23.19 -8.99
C LYS A 492 25.23 22.62 -7.57
N PHE A 493 24.10 22.81 -6.88
CA PHE A 493 23.88 22.19 -5.58
C PHE A 493 23.77 20.67 -5.71
N ALA A 494 22.93 20.17 -6.60
CA ALA A 494 22.77 18.74 -6.83
C ALA A 494 24.10 18.06 -7.24
N SER A 495 24.96 18.74 -7.99
CA SER A 495 26.28 18.19 -8.43
C SER A 495 27.30 17.97 -7.31
N GLN A 496 27.01 18.39 -6.07
CA GLN A 496 27.85 18.12 -4.91
C GLN A 496 27.69 16.69 -4.39
N PHE A 497 26.66 16.01 -4.83
CA PHE A 497 26.36 14.62 -4.44
C PHE A 497 26.90 13.64 -5.49
N GLN A 498 27.03 12.39 -5.09
CA GLN A 498 27.47 11.32 -5.99
C GLN A 498 26.48 11.11 -7.15
N ASN A 499 26.99 10.69 -8.31
CA ASN A 499 26.14 10.47 -9.47
C ASN A 499 25.30 9.20 -9.38
N ASP A 500 25.84 8.18 -8.72
CA ASP A 500 25.23 6.86 -8.58
C ASP A 500 25.66 6.22 -7.27
N PHE A 501 24.82 5.37 -6.71
CA PHE A 501 25.12 4.59 -5.52
C PHE A 501 25.04 3.10 -5.84
N ASN A 502 26.12 2.38 -5.58
CA ASN A 502 26.20 0.96 -5.88
C ASN A 502 25.67 0.11 -4.72
N TRP A 503 24.38 -0.23 -4.79
CA TRP A 503 23.70 -1.09 -3.82
C TRP A 503 24.28 -2.52 -3.77
N ASP A 504 24.76 -3.08 -4.88
CA ASP A 504 25.28 -4.44 -4.93
C ASP A 504 26.58 -4.63 -4.13
N SER A 505 27.34 -3.55 -3.96
CA SER A 505 28.59 -3.57 -3.19
C SER A 505 28.45 -3.05 -1.75
N TYR A 506 27.25 -2.62 -1.36
CA TYR A 506 27.01 -2.05 -0.06
C TYR A 506 26.77 -3.15 0.99
N GLU A 507 27.59 -3.14 2.03
CA GLU A 507 27.39 -4.01 3.20
C GLU A 507 26.61 -3.21 4.27
N TYR A 508 25.36 -3.60 4.49
CA TYR A 508 24.50 -2.96 5.49
C TYR A 508 25.06 -3.12 6.90
N SER A 509 25.06 -2.02 7.63
CA SER A 509 25.37 -1.99 9.07
C SER A 509 24.27 -1.24 9.82
N ASP A 510 23.85 -1.74 10.96
CA ASP A 510 22.86 -1.07 11.82
C ASP A 510 23.31 0.33 12.25
N ASP A 511 24.63 0.58 12.28
CA ASP A 511 25.20 1.88 12.61
C ASP A 511 25.22 2.85 11.42
N ASP A 512 24.88 2.42 10.21
CA ASP A 512 24.88 3.24 8.98
C ASP A 512 23.50 3.80 8.61
N ASN A 513 22.45 3.53 9.41
CA ASN A 513 21.16 4.17 9.19
C ASN A 513 21.22 5.68 9.49
N ASP A 514 20.37 6.46 8.83
CA ASP A 514 20.35 7.92 8.89
C ASP A 514 20.24 8.45 10.34
N TYR A 515 19.45 7.81 11.19
CA TYR A 515 19.20 8.27 12.57
C TYR A 515 20.47 8.14 13.43
N THR A 516 21.17 7.03 13.31
CA THR A 516 22.45 6.80 13.99
C THR A 516 23.51 7.78 13.48
N ARG A 517 23.57 8.02 12.17
CA ARG A 517 24.51 8.95 11.55
C ARG A 517 24.29 10.40 12.01
N ILE A 518 23.01 10.81 12.15
CA ILE A 518 22.66 12.13 12.71
C ILE A 518 23.11 12.23 14.17
N ALA A 519 22.78 11.24 15.00
CA ALA A 519 23.19 11.22 16.40
C ALA A 519 24.70 11.24 16.59
N GLN A 520 25.46 10.66 15.65
CA GLN A 520 26.93 10.66 15.62
C GLN A 520 27.55 11.93 14.98
N GLY A 521 26.74 12.85 14.45
CA GLY A 521 27.22 14.04 13.72
C GLY A 521 27.88 13.72 12.36
N LYS A 522 27.59 12.56 11.79
CA LYS A 522 28.07 12.13 10.46
C LYS A 522 27.14 12.55 9.33
N GLN A 523 25.91 12.94 9.65
CA GLN A 523 24.90 13.43 8.72
C GLN A 523 24.22 14.65 9.33
N MET A 524 23.99 15.69 8.53
CA MET A 524 23.45 16.96 9.00
C MET A 524 21.94 17.03 8.94
N LEU A 525 21.34 16.50 7.87
CA LEU A 525 19.91 16.65 7.55
C LEU A 525 19.24 15.30 7.35
N LEU A 526 17.96 15.26 7.69
CA LEU A 526 17.07 14.13 7.44
C LEU A 526 15.91 14.55 6.54
N ASN A 527 15.65 13.77 5.49
CA ASN A 527 14.42 13.91 4.73
C ASN A 527 13.23 13.56 5.62
N THR A 528 12.20 14.38 5.61
CA THR A 528 11.01 14.21 6.45
C THR A 528 9.77 13.95 5.60
N TYR A 529 8.93 13.06 6.12
CA TYR A 529 7.61 12.77 5.61
C TYR A 529 6.67 12.80 6.81
N ILE A 530 5.95 13.90 6.97
CA ILE A 530 5.09 14.14 8.15
C ILE A 530 3.65 13.98 7.72
N SER A 531 3.01 12.91 8.18
CA SER A 531 1.66 12.50 7.80
C SER A 531 0.77 12.18 9.00
N ASP A 532 1.38 12.04 10.18
CA ASP A 532 0.70 11.71 11.42
C ASP A 532 1.18 12.61 12.58
N PHE A 533 0.35 12.74 13.60
CA PHE A 533 0.68 13.53 14.79
C PHE A 533 1.84 12.91 15.60
N ASN A 534 2.08 11.61 15.45
CA ASN A 534 3.15 10.90 16.12
C ASN A 534 4.52 11.06 15.43
N ASP A 535 4.57 11.65 14.23
CA ASP A 535 5.83 11.83 13.50
C ASP A 535 6.75 12.86 14.16
N LEU A 536 6.18 13.93 14.76
CA LEU A 536 6.99 14.98 15.38
C LEU A 536 7.82 14.49 16.56
N PRO A 537 7.26 13.75 17.54
CA PRO A 537 8.05 13.16 18.63
C PRO A 537 9.23 12.32 18.16
N MET A 538 9.04 11.58 17.05
CA MET A 538 10.08 10.76 16.46
C MET A 538 11.25 11.63 15.98
N TYR A 539 10.98 12.66 15.16
CA TYR A 539 12.02 13.56 14.66
C TYR A 539 12.68 14.36 15.78
N ASP A 540 11.90 14.84 16.77
CA ASP A 540 12.43 15.53 17.93
C ASP A 540 13.45 14.66 18.69
N ALA A 541 13.18 13.37 18.86
CA ALA A 541 14.08 12.43 19.53
C ALA A 541 15.38 12.19 18.74
N ILE A 542 15.27 12.00 17.42
CA ILE A 542 16.45 11.80 16.53
C ILE A 542 17.44 12.97 16.66
N PHE A 543 16.94 14.21 16.78
CA PHE A 543 17.75 15.42 16.91
C PHE A 543 17.98 15.87 18.37
N GLY A 544 17.68 15.02 19.35
CA GLY A 544 17.91 15.32 20.78
C GLY A 544 16.99 16.41 21.35
N GLY A 545 15.77 16.54 20.82
CA GLY A 545 14.72 17.43 21.33
C GLY A 545 14.69 18.85 20.75
N ASN A 546 15.62 19.18 19.82
CA ASN A 546 15.70 20.50 19.18
C ASN A 546 15.81 20.38 17.67
N VAL A 547 14.70 20.13 17.00
CA VAL A 547 14.61 19.99 15.55
C VAL A 547 13.93 21.21 14.91
N THR A 548 14.46 21.65 13.77
CA THR A 548 13.81 22.60 12.86
C THR A 548 13.48 21.89 11.56
N TYR A 549 12.24 21.96 11.12
CA TYR A 549 11.81 21.51 9.80
C TYR A 549 12.18 22.58 8.76
N ILE A 550 13.49 22.65 8.49
CA ILE A 550 14.10 23.72 7.72
C ILE A 550 13.68 23.70 6.25
N GLY A 551 13.39 22.50 5.71
CA GLY A 551 13.06 22.28 4.31
C GLY A 551 14.28 22.25 3.38
N TYR A 552 14.05 21.95 2.09
CA TYR A 552 15.10 21.98 1.09
C TYR A 552 15.60 23.41 0.85
N PRO A 553 16.87 23.60 0.54
CA PRO A 553 17.38 24.93 0.19
C PRO A 553 16.82 25.37 -1.16
N THR A 554 16.32 26.60 -1.22
CA THR A 554 15.80 27.20 -2.46
C THR A 554 16.31 28.63 -2.62
N ALA A 555 16.21 29.18 -3.83
CA ALA A 555 16.52 30.58 -4.07
C ALA A 555 15.57 31.54 -3.32
N SER A 556 14.33 31.12 -3.06
CA SER A 556 13.32 31.91 -2.35
C SER A 556 13.34 31.73 -0.81
N GLY A 557 14.05 30.71 -0.32
CA GLY A 557 14.12 30.41 1.11
C GLY A 557 12.93 29.64 1.66
N THR A 558 12.08 29.00 0.82
CA THR A 558 10.93 28.17 1.23
C THR A 558 11.17 26.73 0.80
N GLY A 559 11.18 25.78 1.72
CA GLY A 559 11.70 24.45 1.42
C GLY A 559 10.83 23.25 1.82
N ASN A 560 9.69 23.46 2.50
CA ASN A 560 8.72 22.41 2.76
C ASN A 560 7.60 22.45 1.72
N MET A 561 7.02 21.30 1.41
CA MET A 561 5.97 21.13 0.42
C MET A 561 4.85 20.23 0.90
N LEU A 562 3.63 20.55 0.48
CA LEU A 562 2.45 19.72 0.64
C LEU A 562 2.47 18.65 -0.45
N ASN A 563 2.13 17.44 -0.10
CA ASN A 563 1.96 16.35 -1.05
C ASN A 563 0.66 15.59 -0.73
N PHE A 564 0.05 15.01 -1.75
CA PHE A 564 -1.12 14.15 -1.57
C PHE A 564 -0.71 12.73 -1.22
N ASN A 565 -1.44 12.13 -0.29
CA ASN A 565 -1.36 10.69 -0.05
C ASN A 565 -2.18 9.88 -1.06
N ASN A 566 -3.24 10.50 -1.57
CA ASN A 566 -4.14 9.93 -2.56
C ASN A 566 -4.19 10.81 -3.81
N SER A 567 -4.42 10.19 -4.95
CA SER A 567 -4.61 10.91 -6.21
C SER A 567 -5.76 11.93 -6.07
N GLY A 568 -5.57 13.11 -6.64
CA GLY A 568 -6.65 14.07 -6.79
C GLY A 568 -7.60 13.63 -7.91
N TYR A 569 -8.86 14.05 -7.83
CA TYR A 569 -9.86 13.83 -8.88
C TYR A 569 -10.39 15.16 -9.40
N ALA A 570 -10.61 15.23 -10.71
CA ALA A 570 -11.19 16.41 -11.35
C ALA A 570 -12.42 16.05 -12.16
N ILE A 571 -13.36 17.00 -12.27
CA ILE A 571 -14.50 16.91 -13.20
C ILE A 571 -14.04 17.42 -14.57
N SER A 572 -14.27 16.63 -15.62
CA SER A 572 -14.01 17.08 -16.98
C SER A 572 -14.85 18.34 -17.34
N ALA A 573 -14.21 19.31 -17.98
CA ALA A 573 -14.96 20.46 -18.52
C ALA A 573 -16.03 20.03 -19.54
N ARG A 574 -15.86 18.86 -20.17
CA ARG A 574 -16.79 18.26 -21.16
C ARG A 574 -17.84 17.36 -20.57
N CYS A 575 -17.77 17.04 -19.28
CA CYS A 575 -18.81 16.25 -18.60
C CYS A 575 -20.19 16.87 -18.82
N GLU A 576 -21.14 16.12 -19.35
CA GLU A 576 -22.50 16.60 -19.59
C GLU A 576 -23.33 16.68 -18.30
N ASN A 577 -23.03 15.77 -17.34
CA ASN A 577 -23.74 15.66 -16.07
C ASN A 577 -22.84 16.08 -14.88
N LYS A 578 -22.34 17.32 -14.93
CA LYS A 578 -21.40 17.84 -13.91
C LYS A 578 -21.97 17.78 -12.47
N ASP A 579 -23.27 18.01 -12.31
CA ASP A 579 -23.92 17.92 -11.00
C ASP A 579 -23.88 16.50 -10.45
N ALA A 580 -24.01 15.49 -11.32
CA ALA A 580 -23.86 14.09 -10.92
C ALA A 580 -22.42 13.73 -10.58
N ALA A 581 -21.46 14.20 -11.38
CA ALA A 581 -20.04 14.04 -11.07
C ALA A 581 -19.69 14.73 -9.73
N TRP A 582 -20.25 15.92 -9.46
CA TRP A 582 -20.05 16.61 -8.19
C TRP A 582 -20.60 15.82 -7.00
N GLN A 583 -21.75 15.14 -7.11
CA GLN A 583 -22.27 14.30 -6.04
C GLN A 583 -21.29 13.22 -5.60
N PHE A 584 -20.47 12.70 -6.50
CA PHE A 584 -19.39 11.77 -6.17
C PHE A 584 -18.16 12.52 -5.65
N ILE A 585 -17.69 13.53 -6.38
CA ILE A 585 -16.48 14.30 -6.05
C ILE A 585 -16.57 14.99 -4.68
N ARG A 586 -17.75 15.52 -4.31
CA ARG A 586 -17.94 16.20 -3.02
C ARG A 586 -17.66 15.32 -1.81
N THR A 587 -17.74 13.97 -1.97
CA THR A 587 -17.47 13.03 -0.88
C THR A 587 -16.03 13.14 -0.36
N PHE A 588 -15.08 13.41 -1.25
CA PHE A 588 -13.66 13.60 -0.87
C PHE A 588 -13.41 14.82 0.02
N PHE A 589 -14.35 15.76 0.08
CA PHE A 589 -14.29 16.97 0.89
C PHE A 589 -15.02 16.83 2.23
N THR A 590 -15.76 15.74 2.44
CA THR A 590 -16.54 15.56 3.68
C THR A 590 -15.66 15.23 4.87
N GLU A 591 -16.09 15.68 6.05
CA GLU A 591 -15.43 15.38 7.32
C GLU A 591 -15.31 13.88 7.56
N ASP A 592 -16.39 13.12 7.32
CA ASP A 592 -16.44 11.68 7.58
C ASP A 592 -15.44 10.91 6.70
N PHE A 593 -15.32 11.28 5.41
CA PHE A 593 -14.34 10.65 4.53
C PHE A 593 -12.92 10.95 5.00
N GLN A 594 -12.60 12.24 5.23
CA GLN A 594 -11.23 12.66 5.54
C GLN A 594 -10.72 12.16 6.89
N LYS A 595 -11.61 11.92 7.87
CA LYS A 595 -11.23 11.31 9.15
C LYS A 595 -10.69 9.87 8.99
N GLY A 596 -11.26 9.10 8.08
CA GLY A 596 -10.86 7.72 7.83
C GLY A 596 -9.59 7.58 7.00
N GLN A 597 -9.07 8.67 6.41
CA GLN A 597 -7.93 8.63 5.51
C GLN A 597 -6.59 8.79 6.23
N TYR A 598 -5.55 8.20 5.63
CA TYR A 598 -4.17 8.45 6.04
C TYR A 598 -3.76 9.89 5.70
N GLY A 599 -2.92 10.50 6.53
CA GLY A 599 -2.47 11.88 6.40
C GLY A 599 -3.36 12.90 7.11
N PHE A 600 -2.99 14.18 6.98
CA PHE A 600 -3.72 15.29 7.61
C PHE A 600 -4.91 15.68 6.76
N PRO A 601 -6.12 15.73 7.34
CA PRO A 601 -7.29 16.24 6.63
C PRO A 601 -7.12 17.70 6.22
N SER A 602 -7.54 18.04 5.00
CA SER A 602 -7.68 19.44 4.59
C SER A 602 -8.88 20.13 5.25
N ASN A 603 -9.93 19.38 5.61
CA ASN A 603 -11.09 19.84 6.35
C ASN A 603 -10.71 20.10 7.83
N ILE A 604 -10.97 21.31 8.32
CA ILE A 604 -10.58 21.77 9.67
C ILE A 604 -11.26 20.93 10.76
N ASN A 605 -12.52 20.54 10.59
CA ASN A 605 -13.23 19.75 11.59
C ASN A 605 -12.66 18.34 11.68
N ALA A 606 -12.37 17.70 10.52
CA ALA A 606 -11.72 16.41 10.45
C ALA A 606 -10.32 16.45 11.08
N TYR A 607 -9.52 17.50 10.76
CA TYR A 607 -8.20 17.72 11.37
C TYR A 607 -8.31 17.83 12.88
N ASN A 608 -9.19 18.68 13.39
CA ASN A 608 -9.37 18.87 14.83
C ASN A 608 -9.87 17.62 15.55
N ALA A 609 -10.68 16.79 14.88
CA ALA A 609 -11.13 15.51 15.43
C ALA A 609 -9.97 14.53 15.57
N LYS A 610 -9.14 14.36 14.54
CA LYS A 610 -7.92 13.51 14.59
C LYS A 610 -6.90 14.06 15.61
N LEU A 611 -6.69 15.37 15.64
CA LEU A 611 -5.82 16.00 16.65
C LEU A 611 -6.30 15.71 18.07
N LYS A 612 -7.60 15.86 18.33
CA LYS A 612 -8.16 15.55 19.65
C LYS A 612 -7.95 14.09 20.04
N GLU A 613 -8.09 13.18 19.11
CA GLU A 613 -7.80 11.76 19.34
C GLU A 613 -6.31 11.55 19.64
N ALA A 614 -5.42 12.15 18.83
CA ALA A 614 -3.98 12.10 19.04
C ALA A 614 -3.54 12.67 20.39
N MET A 615 -4.19 13.73 20.88
CA MET A 615 -3.91 14.36 22.17
C MET A 615 -4.58 13.68 23.37
N THR A 616 -5.43 12.66 23.16
CA THR A 616 -6.16 12.00 24.26
C THR A 616 -5.35 10.82 24.76
N PRO A 617 -4.72 10.89 25.97
CA PRO A 617 -3.91 9.80 26.49
C PRO A 617 -4.78 8.59 26.84
N GLU A 618 -4.29 7.41 26.53
CA GLU A 618 -4.82 6.14 26.99
C GLU A 618 -3.99 5.66 28.19
N TYR A 619 -4.64 5.01 29.15
CA TYR A 619 -3.97 4.58 30.38
C TYR A 619 -4.13 3.08 30.58
N GLN A 620 -3.07 2.44 31.07
CA GLN A 620 -3.06 1.03 31.40
C GLN A 620 -4.13 0.70 32.44
N LYS A 621 -4.80 -0.43 32.26
CA LYS A 621 -5.81 -0.95 33.19
C LYS A 621 -5.45 -2.37 33.57
N ASP A 622 -5.72 -2.72 34.84
CA ASP A 622 -5.63 -4.09 35.32
C ASP A 622 -6.83 -4.94 34.83
N GLY A 623 -6.83 -6.24 35.12
CA GLY A 623 -7.89 -7.18 34.71
C GLY A 623 -9.28 -6.85 35.29
N ASP A 624 -9.34 -6.04 36.36
CA ASP A 624 -10.58 -5.54 37.00
C ASP A 624 -11.05 -4.22 36.38
N GLY A 625 -10.28 -3.64 35.41
CA GLY A 625 -10.58 -2.37 34.75
C GLY A 625 -10.15 -1.12 35.54
N ASN A 626 -9.38 -1.26 36.61
CA ASN A 626 -8.80 -0.14 37.36
C ASN A 626 -7.53 0.35 36.68
N TYR A 627 -7.23 1.65 36.83
CA TYR A 627 -5.99 2.18 36.26
C TYR A 627 -4.76 1.67 37.02
N VAL A 628 -3.74 1.24 36.28
CA VAL A 628 -2.42 0.93 36.84
C VAL A 628 -1.72 2.25 37.18
N LEU A 629 -1.07 2.31 38.34
CA LEU A 629 -0.41 3.53 38.84
C LEU A 629 1.10 3.31 38.95
N ASP A 630 1.86 4.35 38.64
CA ASP A 630 3.31 4.37 38.83
C ASP A 630 3.66 4.51 40.34
N GLU A 631 4.94 4.52 40.70
CA GLU A 631 5.44 4.68 42.07
C GLU A 631 5.02 6.00 42.75
N ASN A 632 4.63 7.00 41.95
CA ASN A 632 4.19 8.32 42.42
C ASN A 632 2.66 8.45 42.53
N GLY A 633 1.93 7.38 42.12
CA GLY A 633 0.47 7.33 42.10
C GLY A 633 -0.17 7.98 40.89
N ASN A 634 0.59 8.23 39.81
CA ASN A 634 0.05 8.67 38.53
C ASN A 634 -0.37 7.46 37.70
N LYS A 635 -1.36 7.65 36.82
CA LYS A 635 -1.75 6.61 35.84
C LYS A 635 -0.62 6.41 34.85
N ILE A 636 -0.32 5.16 34.54
CA ILE A 636 0.65 4.81 33.48
C ILE A 636 -0.04 4.99 32.13
N GLU A 637 0.52 5.85 31.29
CA GLU A 637 0.03 6.06 29.93
C GLU A 637 0.46 4.88 29.06
N VAL A 638 -0.44 4.46 28.13
CA VAL A 638 -0.15 3.42 27.13
C VAL A 638 0.66 4.04 26.01
N SER A 639 1.79 3.44 25.68
CA SER A 639 2.56 3.82 24.50
C SER A 639 1.77 3.49 23.25
N ARG A 640 1.76 4.40 22.26
CA ARG A 640 1.13 4.24 20.94
C ARG A 640 2.03 3.57 19.93
N GLY A 641 3.22 3.22 20.35
CA GLY A 641 4.26 2.62 19.57
C GLY A 641 5.62 3.10 20.01
N GLY A 642 6.65 2.68 19.32
CA GLY A 642 8.00 3.12 19.59
C GLY A 642 8.89 2.90 18.37
N MET A 643 10.06 3.49 18.42
CA MET A 643 11.07 3.33 17.39
C MET A 643 12.43 3.09 18.01
N SER A 644 13.15 2.12 17.50
CA SER A 644 14.55 1.87 17.84
C SER A 644 15.45 2.14 16.64
N TRP A 645 16.71 2.54 16.87
CA TRP A 645 17.69 2.72 15.81
C TRP A 645 19.11 2.41 16.30
N GLY A 646 19.92 1.87 15.39
CA GLY A 646 21.32 1.51 15.66
C GLY A 646 21.46 0.25 16.54
N SER A 647 22.72 -0.11 16.82
CA SER A 647 23.09 -1.19 17.72
C SER A 647 23.18 -0.67 19.15
N GLY A 648 22.05 -0.55 19.85
CA GLY A 648 22.08 -0.08 21.25
C GLY A 648 20.69 0.22 21.81
N ASP A 649 20.69 0.80 23.02
CA ASP A 649 19.47 1.13 23.76
C ASP A 649 18.75 2.41 23.24
N ASN A 650 18.93 2.77 21.96
CA ASN A 650 18.25 3.92 21.36
C ASN A 650 16.81 3.53 21.00
N TYR A 651 15.95 3.68 21.99
CA TYR A 651 14.51 3.45 21.85
C TYR A 651 13.73 4.64 22.37
N ILE A 652 12.70 5.05 21.65
CA ILE A 652 11.72 6.02 22.14
C ILE A 652 10.33 5.39 22.13
N GLU A 653 9.57 5.71 23.14
CA GLU A 653 8.14 5.46 23.16
C GLU A 653 7.39 6.70 22.71
N ILE A 654 6.34 6.49 21.92
CA ILE A 654 5.46 7.54 21.42
C ILE A 654 4.20 7.52 22.27
N TYR A 655 3.89 8.66 22.88
CA TYR A 655 2.72 8.88 23.71
C TYR A 655 1.75 9.87 23.06
N ALA A 656 0.66 10.21 23.75
CA ALA A 656 -0.29 11.19 23.26
C ALA A 656 0.38 12.52 22.91
N THR A 657 0.01 13.09 21.76
CA THR A 657 0.56 14.36 21.27
C THR A 657 0.35 15.48 22.29
N THR A 658 1.41 16.20 22.62
CA THR A 658 1.36 17.35 23.52
C THR A 658 0.85 18.61 22.82
N GLN A 659 0.41 19.60 23.59
CA GLN A 659 -0.02 20.90 23.01
C GLN A 659 1.13 21.59 22.26
N GLU A 660 2.36 21.51 22.77
CA GLU A 660 3.53 22.10 22.10
C GLU A 660 3.79 21.47 20.73
N GLN A 661 3.70 20.14 20.64
CA GLN A 661 3.83 19.42 19.35
C GLN A 661 2.69 19.77 18.40
N ALA A 662 1.47 19.85 18.90
CA ALA A 662 0.31 20.25 18.10
C ALA A 662 0.47 21.66 17.54
N ASP A 663 0.92 22.62 18.35
CA ASP A 663 1.15 24.01 17.94
C ASP A 663 2.27 24.09 16.89
N LYS A 664 3.37 23.36 17.08
CA LYS A 664 4.50 23.27 16.14
C LYS A 664 4.07 22.66 14.79
N LEU A 665 3.27 21.59 14.84
CA LEU A 665 2.73 20.99 13.61
C LEU A 665 1.79 21.96 12.89
N TRP A 666 0.89 22.63 13.62
CA TRP A 666 -0.01 23.59 13.03
C TRP A 666 0.72 24.78 12.38
N GLU A 667 1.79 25.27 13.02
CA GLU A 667 2.65 26.29 12.42
C GLU A 667 3.31 25.77 11.14
N LEU A 668 3.84 24.55 11.14
CA LEU A 668 4.43 23.93 9.95
C LEU A 668 3.41 23.79 8.82
N ILE A 669 2.20 23.30 9.13
CA ILE A 669 1.12 23.17 8.15
C ILE A 669 0.78 24.54 7.56
N THR A 670 0.53 25.56 8.40
CA THR A 670 0.03 26.87 7.98
C THR A 670 1.08 27.72 7.26
N THR A 671 2.37 27.43 7.45
CA THR A 671 3.47 28.11 6.76
C THR A 671 3.91 27.40 5.46
N THR A 672 3.50 26.16 5.25
CA THR A 672 3.80 25.41 4.02
C THR A 672 2.78 25.79 2.94
N THR A 673 3.24 26.40 1.86
CA THR A 673 2.39 26.99 0.79
C THR A 673 2.70 26.44 -0.61
N LYS A 674 3.64 25.54 -0.73
CA LYS A 674 4.05 24.91 -1.99
C LYS A 674 3.49 23.49 -2.07
N VAL A 675 3.06 23.08 -3.26
CA VAL A 675 2.68 21.68 -3.56
C VAL A 675 3.82 21.03 -4.32
N ALA A 676 4.12 19.79 -3.99
CA ALA A 676 5.06 18.98 -4.77
C ALA A 676 4.49 18.72 -6.17
N ASP A 677 5.20 19.12 -7.20
CA ASP A 677 4.82 18.87 -8.59
C ASP A 677 5.83 17.91 -9.23
N TYR A 678 5.41 16.67 -9.43
CA TYR A 678 6.19 15.61 -10.07
C TYR A 678 5.77 15.40 -11.55
N SER A 679 5.63 16.50 -12.31
CA SER A 679 5.28 16.45 -13.74
C SER A 679 6.23 15.56 -14.55
N SER A 680 5.84 14.32 -14.82
CA SER A 680 6.69 13.25 -15.35
C SER A 680 7.47 13.63 -16.61
N SER A 681 6.80 14.26 -17.59
CA SER A 681 7.43 14.61 -18.87
C SER A 681 8.49 15.72 -18.76
N ILE A 682 8.33 16.65 -17.81
CA ILE A 682 9.36 17.66 -17.57
C ILE A 682 10.55 17.01 -16.84
N TYR A 683 10.29 16.08 -15.90
CA TYR A 683 11.36 15.31 -15.26
C TYR A 683 12.15 14.47 -16.26
N GLU A 684 11.50 13.83 -17.21
CA GLU A 684 12.17 13.09 -18.30
C GLU A 684 13.10 13.99 -19.10
N ILE A 685 12.63 15.21 -19.50
CA ILE A 685 13.45 16.18 -20.22
C ILE A 685 14.68 16.59 -19.40
N VAL A 686 14.52 16.83 -18.09
CA VAL A 686 15.60 17.20 -17.19
C VAL A 686 16.58 16.03 -17.02
N ASN A 687 16.08 14.84 -16.69
CA ASN A 687 16.89 13.65 -16.42
C ASN A 687 17.67 13.16 -17.66
N GLU A 688 17.16 13.39 -18.87
CA GLU A 688 17.89 13.09 -20.11
C GLU A 688 19.14 13.99 -20.30
N GLN A 689 19.11 15.24 -19.83
CA GLN A 689 20.18 16.20 -20.08
C GLN A 689 21.21 16.31 -18.93
N THR A 690 20.80 16.10 -17.70
CA THR A 690 21.60 16.33 -16.49
C THR A 690 22.81 15.39 -16.31
N PRO A 691 22.81 14.11 -16.78
CA PRO A 691 23.99 13.25 -16.69
C PRO A 691 25.23 13.85 -17.36
N ALA A 692 25.05 14.64 -18.44
CA ALA A 692 26.17 15.29 -19.10
C ALA A 692 26.80 16.41 -18.23
N PHE A 693 26.04 17.04 -17.35
CA PHE A 693 26.55 18.00 -16.37
C PHE A 693 27.20 17.27 -15.19
N PHE A 694 26.52 16.30 -14.60
CA PHE A 694 27.02 15.58 -13.43
C PHE A 694 28.32 14.80 -13.73
N SER A 695 28.51 14.34 -14.96
CA SER A 695 29.78 13.74 -15.41
C SER A 695 30.85 14.77 -15.84
N GLY A 696 30.55 16.07 -15.75
CA GLY A 696 31.51 17.15 -16.12
C GLY A 696 31.70 17.33 -17.63
N GLN A 697 30.87 16.74 -18.48
CA GLN A 697 30.95 16.87 -19.94
C GLN A 697 30.43 18.21 -20.46
N LYS A 698 29.46 18.82 -19.74
CA LYS A 698 28.87 20.13 -20.06
C LYS A 698 28.79 21.01 -18.83
N SER A 699 28.72 22.33 -19.03
CA SER A 699 28.44 23.25 -17.93
C SER A 699 26.99 23.26 -17.53
N ALA A 700 26.66 23.75 -16.32
CA ALA A 700 25.29 23.91 -15.85
C ALA A 700 24.46 24.80 -16.79
N GLU A 701 25.08 25.90 -17.29
CA GLU A 701 24.47 26.85 -18.23
C GLU A 701 24.16 26.20 -19.59
N GLU A 702 25.04 25.30 -20.08
CA GLU A 702 24.81 24.57 -21.33
C GLU A 702 23.66 23.59 -21.20
N VAL A 703 23.58 22.84 -20.06
CA VAL A 703 22.51 21.90 -19.80
C VAL A 703 21.19 22.62 -19.55
N ALA A 704 21.19 23.68 -18.77
CA ALA A 704 20.04 24.56 -18.54
C ALA A 704 19.41 25.04 -19.87
N ARG A 705 20.23 25.51 -20.82
CA ARG A 705 19.79 25.93 -22.15
C ARG A 705 19.21 24.77 -22.97
N LEU A 706 19.76 23.56 -22.89
CA LEU A 706 19.22 22.39 -23.59
C LEU A 706 17.85 22.02 -23.05
N ILE A 707 17.71 21.99 -21.70
CA ILE A 707 16.45 21.74 -21.02
C ILE A 707 15.43 22.81 -21.39
N GLN A 708 15.81 24.11 -21.32
CA GLN A 708 14.95 25.24 -21.70
C GLN A 708 14.36 25.07 -23.09
N ASN A 709 15.19 24.71 -24.08
CA ASN A 709 14.75 24.54 -25.45
C ASN A 709 13.77 23.38 -25.61
N LYS A 710 14.07 22.23 -25.00
CA LYS A 710 13.19 21.04 -25.05
C LYS A 710 11.89 21.28 -24.31
N ALA A 711 11.96 21.83 -23.08
CA ALA A 711 10.80 22.13 -22.28
C ALA A 711 9.88 23.15 -22.98
N ASN A 712 10.42 24.21 -23.55
CA ASN A 712 9.64 25.18 -24.33
C ASN A 712 8.90 24.54 -25.50
N ILE A 713 9.56 23.65 -26.27
CA ILE A 713 8.90 22.95 -27.36
C ILE A 713 7.76 22.08 -26.80
N TYR A 714 8.05 21.25 -25.82
CA TYR A 714 7.09 20.36 -25.20
C TYR A 714 5.88 21.11 -24.63
N VAL A 715 6.13 22.13 -23.78
CA VAL A 715 5.06 22.91 -23.15
C VAL A 715 4.18 23.60 -24.18
N ASN A 716 4.75 24.16 -25.26
CA ASN A 716 3.98 24.82 -26.31
C ASN A 716 3.23 23.83 -27.23
N GLU A 717 3.73 22.61 -27.42
CA GLU A 717 2.99 21.55 -28.14
C GLU A 717 1.84 21.00 -27.30
N GLN A 718 1.97 21.08 -25.99
CA GLN A 718 0.99 20.57 -25.03
C GLN A 718 -0.03 21.63 -24.55
N ARG A 719 -0.04 22.84 -25.08
CA ARG A 719 -1.03 23.90 -24.76
C ARG A 719 -2.30 23.82 -25.58
#